data_9d5fc8932dcbbd261f272629b36b7f27
#
_entry.id   9d5fc8932dcbbd261f272629b36b7f27
#
_cell.length_a   1.000
_cell.length_b   1.000
_cell.length_c   1.000
_cell.angle_alpha   90.00
_cell.angle_beta   90.00
_cell.angle_gamma   90.00
#
_symmetry.space_group_name_H-M   'P 1'
#
loop_
_entity.id
_entity.type
_entity.pdbx_description
1 polymer ?
#
loop_
_entity_poly.entity_id
_entity_poly.type
_entity_poly.pdbx_seq_one_letter_code
_entity_poly.pdbx_strand_id
1 'polypeptide(L)'
;SVSLRLTDPTGREWALRSVNKRTESLIPEELHGTFVQDVLDDATSAQHPYSALMIPALANAVNVPHAHPIIGVVAQDSILGEYAPLFEHTVALLEEREPLGDSDNSPKAVRKLQEDNDDNFKPKAYLRARMLDVLVSDWDRHEDQWRWYNENQDSTDRDKDYIPIPRDRDQALRVTQGFLMKDIYQQFVNPVMQGFTTGIPNIRYSLFKSRFLNAHPSNQLSHKEWTKEVSQFVSRLTDSVLWESVHSLPQSSIALRGEQIFKTLQSRRDALPEAMEEYYNFINNIVDIHLSDKNEKVEISSTKNKSLNVKVSKINKDGKVTKALMDKTYKDALTKEIRLYLSEGKDSVVIDNASSPIKLRIIGDSMPKTYVINQSKSKIRLYENTKESTFLGNAHRVKLHYDRDSLNTQFVPVNLYNTWLPLLTAGYNADDGFSLGLGAAYTHQRGFRKTPFTYKQQLTVATAFRTGAYKIHYRGEWIAVVGDADIVVDALAKAPDNTQNFFGVGNNSLFLKEQYGAKYYRSRFNIFNINPQLRWKPSPILNFAIGPHIQFYHLDPTENENRFILNPQALHSYDSLSITKDKAFAGINAFLTQDSRNRKINPSRGLYIEAALNSYFGLNQYSKNSAQLSGAVTGYFSAFNEGIIFANRIGGGTVVGNPTFYQYLFLGGHENLRGFRQYRFAGQQMVYNNIEARVKVHDVKSYVLPGEFGFMGMYDIGKVWAKGYNNDKFHQGVGGGIYYIVANALPLHLVMTKSKEGWYPYFSTGFRF
;
A
#
# COMPACT_ATOMS: atom_id res chain seq x y z
N SER A 1 -8.99 -18.94 -15.08
CA SER A 1 -9.59 -20.20 -15.62
C SER A 1 -11.10 -20.09 -15.63
N VAL A 2 -11.73 -20.64 -16.64
CA VAL A 2 -13.18 -20.85 -16.65
C VAL A 2 -13.46 -22.05 -15.75
N SER A 3 -14.43 -21.93 -14.82
CA SER A 3 -14.78 -22.99 -13.88
C SER A 3 -16.27 -23.28 -14.00
N LEU A 4 -16.61 -24.54 -14.15
CA LEU A 4 -17.99 -25.05 -14.18
C LEU A 4 -18.21 -25.96 -12.98
N ARG A 5 -19.35 -25.80 -12.30
CA ARG A 5 -19.79 -26.68 -11.22
C ARG A 5 -20.66 -27.78 -11.80
N LEU A 6 -20.32 -29.01 -11.52
CA LEU A 6 -21.03 -30.20 -11.94
C LEU A 6 -21.56 -30.95 -10.72
N THR A 7 -22.67 -31.66 -10.88
CA THR A 7 -23.20 -32.57 -9.87
C THR A 7 -23.35 -33.95 -10.52
N ASP A 8 -22.78 -34.97 -9.91
CA ASP A 8 -22.92 -36.35 -10.38
C ASP A 8 -24.27 -36.97 -9.95
N PRO A 9 -24.62 -38.13 -10.48
CA PRO A 9 -25.89 -38.80 -10.12
C PRO A 9 -26.00 -39.18 -8.63
N THR A 10 -24.92 -39.17 -7.88
CA THR A 10 -24.90 -39.43 -6.44
C THR A 10 -25.11 -38.17 -5.61
N GLY A 11 -25.19 -37.02 -6.26
CA GLY A 11 -25.29 -35.72 -5.61
C GLY A 11 -23.95 -35.10 -5.21
N ARG A 12 -22.81 -35.69 -5.55
CA ARG A 12 -21.49 -35.11 -5.29
C ARG A 12 -21.21 -33.96 -6.23
N GLU A 13 -20.59 -32.93 -5.70
CA GLU A 13 -20.20 -31.74 -6.44
C GLU A 13 -18.77 -31.82 -6.93
N TRP A 14 -18.59 -31.45 -8.19
CA TRP A 14 -17.32 -31.40 -8.89
C TRP A 14 -17.06 -30.00 -9.43
N ALA A 15 -15.80 -29.63 -9.54
CA ALA A 15 -15.35 -28.44 -10.25
C ALA A 15 -14.58 -28.85 -11.50
N LEU A 16 -15.09 -28.49 -12.66
CA LEU A 16 -14.38 -28.62 -13.93
C LEU A 16 -13.72 -27.29 -14.25
N ARG A 17 -12.40 -27.29 -14.43
CA ARG A 17 -11.62 -26.07 -14.72
C ARG A 17 -10.79 -26.25 -15.97
N SER A 18 -10.83 -25.27 -16.88
CA SER A 18 -9.91 -25.29 -18.02
C SER A 18 -8.46 -25.16 -17.53
N VAL A 19 -7.58 -26.03 -18.01
CA VAL A 19 -6.13 -25.94 -17.77
C VAL A 19 -5.56 -24.72 -18.48
N ASN A 20 -6.05 -24.46 -19.69
CA ASN A 20 -5.69 -23.26 -20.45
C ASN A 20 -6.41 -22.02 -19.85
N LYS A 21 -5.63 -21.07 -19.36
CA LYS A 21 -6.16 -19.85 -18.76
C LYS A 21 -6.20 -18.74 -19.79
N ARG A 22 -7.38 -18.19 -20.01
CA ARG A 22 -7.56 -16.99 -20.85
C ARG A 22 -7.27 -15.76 -19.98
N THR A 23 -6.16 -15.10 -20.22
CA THR A 23 -5.76 -13.89 -19.49
C THR A 23 -6.53 -12.66 -19.96
N GLU A 24 -7.11 -12.68 -21.15
CA GLU A 24 -7.92 -11.60 -21.70
C GLU A 24 -9.02 -11.13 -20.74
N SER A 25 -9.67 -12.05 -20.03
CA SER A 25 -10.71 -11.70 -19.05
C SER A 25 -10.20 -11.02 -17.76
N LEU A 26 -8.88 -10.96 -17.56
CA LEU A 26 -8.23 -10.37 -16.37
C LEU A 26 -7.75 -8.93 -16.61
N ILE A 27 -7.78 -8.48 -17.85
CA ILE A 27 -7.31 -7.15 -18.25
C ILE A 27 -8.43 -6.38 -18.96
N PRO A 28 -8.41 -5.04 -18.86
CA PRO A 28 -9.30 -4.18 -19.64
C PRO A 28 -9.19 -4.47 -21.14
N GLU A 29 -10.31 -4.32 -21.86
CA GLU A 29 -10.39 -4.62 -23.29
C GLU A 29 -9.35 -3.84 -24.12
N GLU A 30 -8.99 -2.64 -23.66
CA GLU A 30 -8.00 -1.78 -24.29
C GLU A 30 -6.58 -2.38 -24.27
N LEU A 31 -6.32 -3.34 -23.38
CA LEU A 31 -5.03 -4.01 -23.23
C LEU A 31 -4.97 -5.37 -23.95
N HIS A 32 -6.06 -5.82 -24.58
CA HIS A 32 -6.07 -7.07 -25.33
C HIS A 32 -5.15 -7.00 -26.57
N GLY A 33 -4.39 -8.07 -26.83
CA GLY A 33 -3.42 -8.14 -27.93
C GLY A 33 -2.19 -7.25 -27.75
N THR A 34 -1.85 -6.87 -26.53
CA THR A 34 -0.73 -5.99 -26.21
C THR A 34 0.38 -6.73 -25.45
N PHE A 35 1.55 -6.09 -25.35
CA PHE A 35 2.65 -6.56 -24.50
C PHE A 35 2.23 -6.83 -23.06
N VAL A 36 1.24 -6.08 -22.52
CA VAL A 36 0.70 -6.32 -21.17
C VAL A 36 0.01 -7.68 -21.11
N GLN A 37 -0.75 -8.04 -22.16
CA GLN A 37 -1.35 -9.37 -22.25
C GLN A 37 -0.27 -10.45 -22.33
N ASP A 38 0.71 -10.30 -23.20
CA ASP A 38 1.82 -11.28 -23.32
C ASP A 38 2.59 -11.46 -22.00
N VAL A 39 2.85 -10.38 -21.27
CA VAL A 39 3.46 -10.47 -19.92
C VAL A 39 2.56 -11.24 -18.95
N LEU A 40 1.24 -11.07 -19.03
CA LEU A 40 0.30 -11.83 -18.21
C LEU A 40 0.17 -13.28 -18.69
N ASP A 41 0.21 -13.51 -19.99
CA ASP A 41 0.22 -14.85 -20.58
C ASP A 41 1.50 -15.59 -20.18
N ASP A 42 2.65 -14.93 -20.24
CA ASP A 42 3.93 -15.46 -19.75
C ASP A 42 3.88 -15.70 -18.23
N ALA A 43 3.36 -14.75 -17.47
CA ALA A 43 3.14 -14.92 -16.04
C ALA A 43 2.16 -16.07 -15.72
N THR A 44 1.19 -16.34 -16.57
CA THR A 44 0.25 -17.46 -16.42
C THR A 44 0.88 -18.77 -16.86
N SER A 45 1.69 -18.77 -17.93
CA SER A 45 2.45 -19.94 -18.39
C SER A 45 3.53 -20.38 -17.39
N ALA A 46 3.90 -19.52 -16.44
CA ALA A 46 4.75 -19.87 -15.31
C ALA A 46 4.12 -20.90 -14.35
N GLN A 47 2.80 -21.11 -14.41
CA GLN A 47 2.10 -22.15 -13.66
C GLN A 47 2.34 -23.51 -14.28
N HIS A 48 2.48 -24.54 -13.44
CA HIS A 48 2.61 -25.90 -13.92
C HIS A 48 1.22 -26.51 -14.21
N PRO A 49 0.87 -26.84 -15.45
CA PRO A 49 -0.51 -27.22 -15.83
C PRO A 49 -1.02 -28.47 -15.11
N TYR A 50 -0.13 -29.34 -14.68
CA TYR A 50 -0.43 -30.62 -14.01
C TYR A 50 -0.08 -30.65 -12.53
N SER A 51 0.19 -29.50 -11.90
CA SER A 51 0.63 -29.43 -10.50
C SER A 51 -0.32 -30.12 -9.53
N ALA A 52 -1.62 -30.05 -9.77
CA ALA A 52 -2.65 -30.67 -8.93
C ALA A 52 -2.47 -32.20 -8.81
N LEU A 53 -1.97 -32.88 -9.83
CA LEU A 53 -1.79 -34.34 -9.82
C LEU A 53 -0.73 -34.81 -8.82
N MET A 54 0.22 -33.98 -8.46
CA MET A 54 1.27 -34.30 -7.49
C MET A 54 0.80 -34.26 -6.03
N ILE A 55 -0.28 -33.51 -5.76
CA ILE A 55 -0.70 -33.19 -4.40
C ILE A 55 -1.17 -34.44 -3.63
N PRO A 56 -1.97 -35.36 -4.20
CA PRO A 56 -2.49 -36.52 -3.45
C PRO A 56 -1.42 -37.35 -2.74
N ALA A 57 -0.32 -37.70 -3.43
CA ALA A 57 0.76 -38.48 -2.84
C ALA A 57 1.42 -37.75 -1.65
N LEU A 58 1.73 -36.46 -1.81
CA LEU A 58 2.30 -35.63 -0.75
C LEU A 58 1.33 -35.45 0.41
N ALA A 59 0.07 -35.12 0.12
CA ALA A 59 -0.96 -34.84 1.12
C ALA A 59 -1.30 -36.09 1.97
N ASN A 60 -1.41 -37.26 1.33
CA ASN A 60 -1.62 -38.53 2.02
C ASN A 60 -0.49 -38.83 3.03
N ALA A 61 0.77 -38.68 2.61
CA ALA A 61 1.92 -38.94 3.47
C ALA A 61 1.91 -38.09 4.75
N VAL A 62 1.39 -36.86 4.68
CA VAL A 62 1.39 -35.90 5.79
C VAL A 62 0.00 -35.69 6.43
N ASN A 63 -0.98 -36.50 6.09
CA ASN A 63 -2.37 -36.45 6.59
C ASN A 63 -2.99 -35.05 6.40
N VAL A 64 -2.98 -34.54 5.16
CA VAL A 64 -3.69 -33.34 4.74
C VAL A 64 -4.85 -33.74 3.83
N PRO A 65 -6.09 -33.38 4.15
CA PRO A 65 -7.25 -33.61 3.30
C PRO A 65 -7.05 -32.98 1.90
N HIS A 66 -7.45 -33.68 0.85
CA HIS A 66 -7.25 -33.24 -0.52
C HIS A 66 -8.29 -33.85 -1.47
N ALA A 67 -8.49 -33.24 -2.63
CA ALA A 67 -9.24 -33.83 -3.73
C ALA A 67 -8.38 -34.81 -4.54
N HIS A 68 -9.01 -35.66 -5.35
CA HIS A 68 -8.38 -36.55 -6.31
C HIS A 68 -8.54 -35.98 -7.72
N PRO A 69 -7.62 -35.14 -8.19
CA PRO A 69 -7.74 -34.45 -9.46
C PRO A 69 -7.60 -35.41 -10.65
N ILE A 70 -8.44 -35.22 -11.64
CA ILE A 70 -8.39 -35.92 -12.92
C ILE A 70 -8.17 -34.89 -14.01
N ILE A 71 -7.19 -35.14 -14.89
CA ILE A 71 -6.97 -34.29 -16.06
C ILE A 71 -7.27 -35.08 -17.32
N GLY A 72 -8.04 -34.46 -18.22
CA GLY A 72 -8.42 -35.09 -19.49
C GLY A 72 -8.91 -34.06 -20.49
N VAL A 73 -9.18 -34.54 -21.72
CA VAL A 73 -9.83 -33.75 -22.75
C VAL A 73 -11.33 -33.90 -22.58
N VAL A 74 -12.04 -32.78 -22.52
CA VAL A 74 -13.51 -32.76 -22.40
C VAL A 74 -14.09 -33.18 -23.72
N ALA A 75 -14.87 -34.27 -23.70
CA ALA A 75 -15.58 -34.76 -24.88
C ALA A 75 -16.76 -33.81 -25.23
N GLN A 76 -17.22 -33.87 -26.45
CA GLN A 76 -18.43 -33.19 -26.86
C GLN A 76 -19.64 -33.83 -26.14
N ASP A 77 -20.41 -32.99 -25.42
CA ASP A 77 -21.58 -33.46 -24.67
C ASP A 77 -22.65 -32.35 -24.64
N SER A 78 -23.84 -32.71 -24.98
CA SER A 78 -25.01 -31.80 -24.95
C SER A 78 -25.33 -31.27 -23.54
N ILE A 79 -24.90 -31.95 -22.48
CA ILE A 79 -25.06 -31.52 -21.06
C ILE A 79 -24.31 -30.21 -20.81
N LEU A 80 -23.26 -29.93 -21.56
CA LEU A 80 -22.50 -28.68 -21.42
C LEU A 80 -23.30 -27.44 -21.85
N GLY A 81 -24.35 -27.61 -22.70
CA GLY A 81 -25.23 -26.53 -23.13
C GLY A 81 -24.46 -25.28 -23.61
N GLU A 82 -24.74 -24.13 -23.06
CA GLU A 82 -24.08 -22.85 -23.40
C GLU A 82 -22.56 -22.83 -23.08
N TYR A 83 -22.06 -23.72 -22.23
CA TYR A 83 -20.67 -23.83 -21.87
C TYR A 83 -19.84 -24.69 -22.82
N ALA A 84 -20.47 -25.40 -23.76
CA ALA A 84 -19.82 -26.26 -24.73
C ALA A 84 -18.67 -25.56 -25.50
N PRO A 85 -18.83 -24.33 -26.04
CA PRO A 85 -17.75 -23.64 -26.73
C PRO A 85 -16.51 -23.32 -25.86
N LEU A 86 -16.68 -23.36 -24.55
CA LEU A 86 -15.60 -23.05 -23.59
C LEU A 86 -14.82 -24.27 -23.15
N PHE A 87 -15.44 -25.45 -23.17
CA PHE A 87 -14.87 -26.67 -22.61
C PHE A 87 -14.64 -27.80 -23.61
N GLU A 88 -15.52 -27.97 -24.64
CA GLU A 88 -15.35 -29.05 -25.63
C GLU A 88 -13.95 -29.03 -26.25
N HIS A 89 -13.37 -30.22 -26.36
CA HIS A 89 -12.03 -30.45 -26.92
C HIS A 89 -10.89 -29.73 -26.19
N THR A 90 -11.16 -29.18 -25.00
CA THR A 90 -10.12 -28.54 -24.19
C THR A 90 -9.61 -29.47 -23.10
N VAL A 91 -8.34 -29.30 -22.71
CA VAL A 91 -7.79 -29.97 -21.53
C VAL A 91 -8.36 -29.31 -20.29
N ALA A 92 -8.99 -30.09 -19.42
CA ALA A 92 -9.56 -29.61 -18.18
C ALA A 92 -9.19 -30.48 -16.98
N LEU A 93 -9.20 -29.85 -15.81
CA LEU A 93 -9.02 -30.47 -14.50
C LEU A 93 -10.40 -30.66 -13.89
N LEU A 94 -10.72 -31.89 -13.46
CA LEU A 94 -11.90 -32.24 -12.69
C LEU A 94 -11.50 -32.59 -11.27
N GLU A 95 -12.08 -31.91 -10.29
CA GLU A 95 -11.81 -32.11 -8.86
C GLU A 95 -13.09 -32.17 -8.06
N GLU A 96 -13.11 -33.02 -7.01
CA GLU A 96 -14.17 -33.00 -6.00
C GLU A 96 -14.17 -31.66 -5.25
N ARG A 97 -15.35 -31.07 -5.08
CA ARG A 97 -15.47 -29.84 -4.29
C ARG A 97 -15.40 -30.08 -2.79
N GLU A 98 -15.90 -31.21 -2.35
CA GLU A 98 -16.02 -31.62 -0.95
C GLU A 98 -15.57 -33.07 -0.76
N PRO A 99 -14.25 -33.33 -0.81
CA PRO A 99 -13.70 -34.68 -0.84
C PRO A 99 -14.00 -35.51 0.41
N LEU A 100 -14.32 -34.88 1.54
CA LEU A 100 -14.70 -35.52 2.79
C LEU A 100 -16.20 -35.48 3.08
N GLY A 101 -17.01 -34.88 2.20
CA GLY A 101 -18.43 -34.63 2.40
C GLY A 101 -18.71 -33.15 2.71
N ASP A 102 -19.93 -32.88 3.25
CA ASP A 102 -20.39 -31.50 3.49
C ASP A 102 -19.41 -30.71 4.37
N SER A 103 -19.10 -29.52 3.93
CA SER A 103 -18.07 -28.69 4.55
C SER A 103 -18.43 -27.20 4.48
N ASP A 104 -17.97 -26.43 5.44
CA ASP A 104 -18.22 -24.99 5.53
C ASP A 104 -17.15 -24.19 4.77
N ASN A 105 -17.51 -23.01 4.22
CA ASN A 105 -16.53 -22.02 3.78
C ASN A 105 -15.91 -21.28 4.97
N SER A 106 -14.80 -20.58 4.76
CA SER A 106 -14.08 -19.90 5.85
C SER A 106 -14.93 -18.87 6.61
N PRO A 107 -15.72 -17.99 5.99
CA PRO A 107 -16.58 -17.06 6.73
C PRO A 107 -17.59 -17.77 7.62
N LYS A 108 -18.20 -18.87 7.15
CA LYS A 108 -19.19 -19.64 7.93
C LYS A 108 -18.52 -20.38 9.08
N ALA A 109 -17.36 -21.01 8.84
CA ALA A 109 -16.64 -21.72 9.88
C ALA A 109 -16.14 -20.77 10.99
N VAL A 110 -15.53 -19.63 10.62
CA VAL A 110 -15.08 -18.60 11.58
C VAL A 110 -16.24 -18.06 12.39
N ARG A 111 -17.41 -17.81 11.77
CA ARG A 111 -18.59 -17.35 12.49
C ARG A 111 -19.07 -18.39 13.51
N LYS A 112 -19.07 -19.69 13.18
CA LYS A 112 -19.44 -20.74 14.12
C LYS A 112 -18.51 -20.82 15.33
N LEU A 113 -17.19 -20.67 15.11
CA LEU A 113 -16.24 -20.56 16.20
C LEU A 113 -16.50 -19.34 17.09
N GLN A 114 -17.01 -18.25 16.50
CA GLN A 114 -17.39 -17.08 17.27
C GLN A 114 -18.70 -17.32 18.04
N GLU A 115 -19.67 -18.01 17.46
CA GLU A 115 -20.97 -18.29 18.07
C GLU A 115 -20.89 -19.30 19.22
N ASP A 116 -19.91 -20.22 19.23
CA ASP A 116 -19.78 -21.25 20.26
C ASP A 116 -18.31 -21.53 20.66
N ASN A 117 -18.05 -21.62 21.98
CA ASN A 117 -16.72 -21.89 22.54
C ASN A 117 -16.36 -23.37 22.63
N ASP A 118 -17.25 -24.27 22.26
CA ASP A 118 -16.97 -25.70 22.11
C ASP A 118 -16.51 -26.03 20.66
N ASP A 119 -16.85 -25.18 19.69
CA ASP A 119 -16.36 -25.30 18.32
C ASP A 119 -14.87 -24.90 18.22
N ASN A 120 -14.09 -25.64 17.44
CA ASN A 120 -12.67 -25.31 17.27
C ASN A 120 -12.10 -25.70 15.91
N PHE A 121 -11.02 -25.04 15.51
CA PHE A 121 -10.14 -25.48 14.42
C PHE A 121 -9.02 -26.35 14.97
N LYS A 122 -8.72 -27.48 14.31
CA LYS A 122 -7.60 -28.35 14.67
C LYS A 122 -6.26 -27.70 14.26
N PRO A 123 -5.48 -27.13 15.20
CA PRO A 123 -4.33 -26.30 14.84
C PRO A 123 -3.19 -27.09 14.19
N LYS A 124 -3.00 -28.36 14.55
CA LYS A 124 -1.99 -29.23 13.93
C LYS A 124 -2.34 -29.60 12.50
N ALA A 125 -3.63 -29.89 12.22
CA ALA A 125 -4.10 -30.14 10.86
C ALA A 125 -3.92 -28.92 9.96
N TYR A 126 -4.24 -27.72 10.49
CA TYR A 126 -4.00 -26.46 9.79
C TYR A 126 -2.51 -26.24 9.50
N LEU A 127 -1.63 -26.47 10.48
CA LEU A 127 -0.20 -26.33 10.30
C LEU A 127 0.33 -27.26 9.19
N ARG A 128 -0.12 -28.55 9.16
CA ARG A 128 0.25 -29.48 8.08
C ARG A 128 -0.17 -28.99 6.70
N ALA A 129 -1.41 -28.49 6.58
CA ALA A 129 -1.91 -27.92 5.33
C ALA A 129 -1.08 -26.73 4.85
N ARG A 130 -0.67 -25.84 5.77
CA ARG A 130 0.20 -24.71 5.47
C ARG A 130 1.62 -25.13 5.09
N MET A 131 2.18 -26.14 5.75
CA MET A 131 3.50 -26.67 5.38
C MET A 131 3.48 -27.33 4.00
N LEU A 132 2.39 -27.98 3.61
CA LEU A 132 2.21 -28.50 2.26
C LEU A 132 2.15 -27.37 1.24
N ASP A 133 1.40 -26.28 1.51
CA ASP A 133 1.41 -25.08 0.63
C ASP A 133 2.82 -24.53 0.44
N VAL A 134 3.57 -24.42 1.54
CA VAL A 134 4.98 -23.97 1.48
C VAL A 134 5.85 -24.92 0.67
N LEU A 135 5.73 -26.24 0.89
CA LEU A 135 6.53 -27.23 0.17
C LEU A 135 6.38 -27.12 -1.35
N VAL A 136 5.14 -27.00 -1.83
CA VAL A 136 4.84 -26.94 -3.26
C VAL A 136 4.79 -25.50 -3.83
N SER A 137 5.08 -24.50 -2.99
CA SER A 137 5.04 -23.06 -3.33
C SER A 137 3.66 -22.56 -3.77
N ASP A 138 2.61 -23.05 -3.12
CA ASP A 138 1.24 -22.57 -3.34
C ASP A 138 0.97 -21.33 -2.48
N TRP A 139 1.35 -20.17 -2.98
CA TRP A 139 1.31 -18.89 -2.26
C TRP A 139 -0.07 -18.21 -2.26
N ASP A 140 -0.99 -18.60 -3.17
CA ASP A 140 -2.25 -17.89 -3.39
C ASP A 140 -3.40 -18.40 -2.52
N ARG A 141 -3.10 -19.01 -1.38
CA ARG A 141 -4.06 -19.58 -0.45
C ARG A 141 -4.91 -18.52 0.28
N HIS A 142 -5.88 -17.91 -0.44
CA HIS A 142 -6.82 -16.93 0.11
C HIS A 142 -8.07 -17.61 0.72
N GLU A 143 -9.00 -16.79 1.22
CA GLU A 143 -10.15 -17.24 2.00
C GLU A 143 -11.04 -18.28 1.28
N ASP A 144 -11.31 -18.07 -0.01
CA ASP A 144 -12.20 -18.94 -0.80
C ASP A 144 -11.55 -20.28 -1.17
N GLN A 145 -10.26 -20.45 -0.96
CA GLN A 145 -9.53 -21.68 -1.25
C GLN A 145 -9.47 -22.64 -0.07
N TRP A 146 -10.26 -22.39 0.98
CA TRP A 146 -10.43 -23.27 2.11
C TRP A 146 -11.85 -23.81 2.20
N ARG A 147 -11.96 -25.11 2.54
CA ARG A 147 -13.17 -25.70 3.07
C ARG A 147 -12.85 -26.27 4.45
N TRP A 148 -13.86 -26.29 5.30
CA TRP A 148 -13.71 -26.71 6.69
C TRP A 148 -14.68 -27.87 6.95
N TYR A 149 -14.13 -29.06 7.13
CA TYR A 149 -14.88 -30.28 7.39
C TYR A 149 -14.99 -30.49 8.89
N ASN A 150 -16.20 -30.73 9.40
CA ASN A 150 -16.38 -31.13 10.78
C ASN A 150 -16.01 -32.60 10.94
N GLU A 151 -14.95 -32.87 11.69
CA GLU A 151 -14.48 -34.25 11.97
C GLU A 151 -15.34 -34.96 13.03
N ASN A 152 -16.02 -34.19 13.91
CA ASN A 152 -16.95 -34.71 14.87
C ASN A 152 -18.26 -35.12 14.18
N GLN A 153 -18.46 -36.41 14.02
CA GLN A 153 -19.64 -37.01 13.39
C GLN A 153 -20.64 -37.57 14.44
N ASP A 154 -20.41 -37.34 15.74
CA ASP A 154 -21.35 -37.74 16.78
C ASP A 154 -22.63 -36.90 16.68
N SER A 155 -23.75 -37.55 16.36
CA SER A 155 -25.06 -36.88 16.24
C SER A 155 -25.60 -36.36 17.57
N THR A 156 -25.06 -36.84 18.68
CA THR A 156 -25.43 -36.42 20.05
C THR A 156 -24.61 -35.25 20.54
N ASP A 157 -23.43 -35.04 19.96
CA ASP A 157 -22.54 -33.93 20.23
C ASP A 157 -22.67 -32.85 19.10
N ARG A 158 -23.00 -31.62 19.49
CA ARG A 158 -23.16 -30.49 18.55
C ARG A 158 -21.88 -29.73 18.31
N ASP A 159 -20.80 -30.01 19.06
CA ASP A 159 -19.54 -29.35 18.98
C ASP A 159 -18.86 -29.67 17.64
N LYS A 160 -18.18 -28.70 17.05
CA LYS A 160 -17.52 -28.83 15.77
C LYS A 160 -16.01 -28.81 15.91
N ASP A 161 -15.41 -29.87 15.41
CA ASP A 161 -13.97 -30.02 15.28
C ASP A 161 -13.56 -29.87 13.82
N TYR A 162 -13.21 -28.64 13.41
CA TYR A 162 -12.92 -28.37 12.03
C TYR A 162 -11.50 -28.75 11.63
N ILE A 163 -11.36 -29.53 10.55
CA ILE A 163 -10.12 -29.73 9.82
C ILE A 163 -10.15 -29.00 8.48
N PRO A 164 -9.02 -28.40 8.03
CA PRO A 164 -8.96 -27.66 6.79
C PRO A 164 -8.83 -28.58 5.58
N ILE A 165 -9.55 -28.29 4.53
CA ILE A 165 -9.38 -28.87 3.19
C ILE A 165 -8.87 -27.76 2.26
N PRO A 166 -7.56 -27.72 1.95
CA PRO A 166 -7.04 -26.77 0.99
C PRO A 166 -7.43 -27.18 -0.44
N ARG A 167 -8.00 -26.25 -1.18
CA ARG A 167 -8.48 -26.45 -2.57
C ARG A 167 -7.67 -25.60 -3.55
N ASP A 168 -7.88 -25.84 -4.84
CA ASP A 168 -7.30 -25.04 -5.92
C ASP A 168 -5.76 -24.97 -5.85
N ARG A 169 -5.09 -25.96 -6.39
CA ARG A 169 -3.64 -26.11 -6.39
C ARG A 169 -2.96 -25.58 -7.64
N ASP A 170 -3.58 -24.64 -8.33
CA ASP A 170 -3.15 -24.12 -9.61
C ASP A 170 -1.88 -23.25 -9.54
N GLN A 171 -1.55 -22.72 -8.37
CA GLN A 171 -0.32 -21.98 -8.14
C GLN A 171 0.86 -22.85 -7.68
N ALA A 172 0.61 -24.11 -7.35
CA ALA A 172 1.68 -25.04 -6.98
C ALA A 172 2.70 -25.22 -8.12
N LEU A 173 3.96 -25.36 -7.77
CA LEU A 173 5.10 -25.53 -8.70
C LEU A 173 5.29 -24.37 -9.69
N ARG A 174 4.75 -23.21 -9.44
CA ARG A 174 4.92 -22.03 -10.28
C ARG A 174 6.39 -21.60 -10.34
N VAL A 175 6.91 -21.37 -11.55
CA VAL A 175 8.28 -20.90 -11.76
C VAL A 175 8.28 -19.49 -12.33
N THR A 176 8.71 -18.53 -11.55
CA THR A 176 8.87 -17.14 -12.01
C THR A 176 10.27 -16.96 -12.57
N GLN A 177 10.38 -16.54 -13.83
CA GLN A 177 11.64 -16.31 -14.54
C GLN A 177 11.71 -14.90 -15.10
N GLY A 178 12.90 -14.49 -15.54
CA GLY A 178 13.15 -13.17 -16.15
C GLY A 178 13.40 -12.06 -15.13
N PHE A 179 14.32 -11.15 -15.48
CA PHE A 179 14.77 -10.05 -14.62
C PHE A 179 13.62 -9.17 -14.13
N LEU A 180 12.70 -8.77 -15.03
CA LEU A 180 11.59 -7.88 -14.65
C LEU A 180 10.62 -8.56 -13.68
N MET A 181 10.28 -9.83 -13.92
CA MET A 181 9.29 -10.54 -13.11
C MET A 181 9.87 -11.05 -11.79
N LYS A 182 11.05 -11.64 -11.82
CA LYS A 182 11.68 -12.25 -10.64
C LYS A 182 12.38 -11.22 -9.76
N ASP A 183 13.24 -10.37 -10.34
CA ASP A 183 14.15 -9.54 -9.57
C ASP A 183 13.56 -8.15 -9.26
N ILE A 184 12.57 -7.67 -10.03
CA ILE A 184 11.89 -6.40 -9.78
C ILE A 184 10.47 -6.60 -9.24
N TYR A 185 9.59 -7.21 -10.03
CA TYR A 185 8.18 -7.31 -9.67
C TYR A 185 7.95 -8.16 -8.42
N GLN A 186 8.49 -9.37 -8.38
CA GLN A 186 8.36 -10.27 -7.23
C GLN A 186 9.05 -9.72 -5.98
N GLN A 187 10.18 -9.06 -6.13
CA GLN A 187 10.93 -8.58 -4.97
C GLN A 187 10.36 -7.30 -4.37
N PHE A 188 9.89 -6.36 -5.18
CA PHE A 188 9.53 -5.01 -4.72
C PHE A 188 8.05 -4.65 -4.90
N VAL A 189 7.40 -5.19 -5.92
CA VAL A 189 6.01 -4.83 -6.25
C VAL A 189 5.01 -5.82 -5.64
N ASN A 190 5.24 -7.10 -5.83
CA ASN A 190 4.37 -8.17 -5.31
C ASN A 190 5.18 -9.31 -4.68
N PRO A 191 5.78 -9.09 -3.49
CA PRO A 191 6.58 -10.11 -2.81
C PRO A 191 5.78 -11.32 -2.33
N VAL A 192 4.45 -11.27 -2.41
CA VAL A 192 3.56 -12.39 -2.07
C VAL A 192 3.66 -13.51 -3.12
N MET A 193 3.91 -13.17 -4.38
CA MET A 193 3.99 -14.12 -5.48
C MET A 193 5.33 -14.87 -5.43
N GLN A 194 5.39 -15.91 -4.60
CA GLN A 194 6.59 -16.73 -4.43
C GLN A 194 6.69 -17.84 -5.50
N GLY A 195 7.88 -18.05 -6.06
CA GLY A 195 8.14 -19.08 -7.06
C GLY A 195 8.62 -20.41 -6.43
N PHE A 196 8.44 -21.51 -7.15
CA PHE A 196 8.96 -22.83 -6.80
C PHE A 196 10.45 -22.91 -7.14
N THR A 197 11.29 -22.53 -6.18
CA THR A 197 12.76 -22.51 -6.27
C THR A 197 13.36 -23.40 -5.20
N THR A 198 14.65 -23.70 -5.33
CA THR A 198 15.41 -24.38 -4.27
C THR A 198 15.36 -23.58 -2.97
N GLY A 199 15.12 -24.25 -1.85
CA GLY A 199 14.92 -23.60 -0.55
C GLY A 199 13.58 -22.84 -0.44
N ILE A 200 13.44 -22.09 0.64
CA ILE A 200 12.25 -21.28 0.96
C ILE A 200 12.72 -19.86 1.28
N PRO A 201 12.99 -19.02 0.28
CA PRO A 201 13.70 -17.75 0.49
C PRO A 201 12.88 -16.71 1.26
N ASN A 202 11.55 -16.80 1.28
CA ASN A 202 10.71 -15.78 1.91
C ASN A 202 9.41 -16.37 2.47
N ILE A 203 9.52 -17.12 3.55
CA ILE A 203 8.40 -17.79 4.18
C ILE A 203 7.27 -16.84 4.61
N ARG A 204 7.61 -15.62 5.02
CA ARG A 204 6.61 -14.64 5.49
C ARG A 204 5.60 -14.34 4.40
N TYR A 205 6.08 -14.03 3.20
CA TYR A 205 5.21 -13.72 2.08
C TYR A 205 4.53 -14.96 1.48
N SER A 206 5.15 -16.14 1.55
CA SER A 206 4.53 -17.41 1.11
C SER A 206 3.21 -17.69 1.79
N LEU A 207 3.03 -17.23 3.03
CA LEU A 207 1.85 -17.47 3.86
C LEU A 207 0.95 -16.23 4.03
N PHE A 208 1.19 -15.16 3.28
CA PHE A 208 0.51 -13.88 3.41
C PHE A 208 -0.99 -13.95 3.19
N LYS A 209 -1.44 -14.66 2.18
CA LYS A 209 -2.85 -14.68 1.74
C LYS A 209 -3.80 -15.25 2.81
N SER A 210 -3.32 -16.20 3.64
CA SER A 210 -4.09 -16.78 4.75
C SER A 210 -3.82 -16.14 6.12
N ARG A 211 -3.23 -14.94 6.18
CA ARG A 211 -2.90 -14.26 7.44
C ARG A 211 -4.12 -14.01 8.35
N PHE A 212 -5.32 -13.93 7.78
CA PHE A 212 -6.57 -13.76 8.52
C PHE A 212 -6.88 -14.95 9.46
N LEU A 213 -6.33 -16.14 9.15
CA LEU A 213 -6.47 -17.34 9.98
C LEU A 213 -5.39 -17.48 11.05
N ASN A 214 -4.36 -16.60 11.08
CA ASN A 214 -3.30 -16.71 12.09
C ASN A 214 -3.81 -16.54 13.52
N ALA A 215 -4.89 -15.80 13.71
CA ALA A 215 -5.47 -15.55 15.02
C ALA A 215 -6.14 -16.78 15.67
N HIS A 216 -6.62 -17.73 14.88
CA HIS A 216 -7.38 -18.88 15.39
C HIS A 216 -6.54 -20.14 15.50
N PRO A 217 -6.13 -20.83 14.41
CA PRO A 217 -5.43 -22.10 14.60
C PRO A 217 -3.92 -21.93 14.86
N SER A 218 -3.26 -20.96 14.24
CA SER A 218 -1.78 -20.88 14.27
C SER A 218 -1.21 -20.44 15.62
N ASN A 219 -1.89 -19.56 16.33
CA ASN A 219 -1.39 -19.02 17.60
C ASN A 219 -1.67 -19.93 18.81
N GLN A 220 -2.45 -21.00 18.64
CA GLN A 220 -2.80 -21.91 19.72
C GLN A 220 -1.66 -22.90 20.05
N LEU A 221 -0.80 -23.22 19.07
CA LEU A 221 0.31 -24.15 19.30
C LEU A 221 1.44 -23.51 20.12
N SER A 222 1.91 -24.26 21.14
CA SER A 222 3.16 -23.94 21.80
C SER A 222 4.35 -24.16 20.86
N HIS A 223 5.50 -23.56 21.13
CA HIS A 223 6.71 -23.75 20.33
C HIS A 223 7.11 -25.25 20.24
N LYS A 224 6.99 -25.98 21.35
CA LYS A 224 7.29 -27.41 21.41
C LYS A 224 6.36 -28.24 20.50
N GLU A 225 5.06 -27.93 20.50
CA GLU A 225 4.09 -28.63 19.63
C GLU A 225 4.32 -28.28 18.18
N TRP A 226 4.60 -27.00 17.88
CA TRP A 226 4.95 -26.54 16.54
C TRP A 226 6.17 -27.26 15.97
N THR A 227 7.30 -27.25 16.69
CA THR A 227 8.54 -27.89 16.28
C THR A 227 8.37 -29.41 16.10
N LYS A 228 7.62 -30.06 17.02
CA LYS A 228 7.31 -31.48 16.90
C LYS A 228 6.52 -31.79 15.63
N GLU A 229 5.49 -31.00 15.33
CA GLU A 229 4.66 -31.19 14.13
C GLU A 229 5.45 -30.98 12.85
N VAL A 230 6.31 -29.95 12.82
CA VAL A 230 7.23 -29.70 11.70
C VAL A 230 8.18 -30.87 11.48
N SER A 231 8.79 -31.37 12.54
CA SER A 231 9.70 -32.52 12.45
C SER A 231 8.98 -33.78 11.95
N GLN A 232 7.77 -34.04 12.43
CA GLN A 232 6.96 -35.19 11.98
C GLN A 232 6.53 -35.05 10.52
N PHE A 233 6.17 -33.84 10.09
CA PHE A 233 5.82 -33.54 8.71
C PHE A 233 7.00 -33.85 7.77
N VAL A 234 8.17 -33.33 8.09
CA VAL A 234 9.39 -33.55 7.30
C VAL A 234 9.78 -35.03 7.24
N SER A 235 9.72 -35.74 8.38
CA SER A 235 10.08 -37.17 8.44
C SER A 235 9.20 -38.09 7.59
N ARG A 236 7.94 -37.70 7.34
CA ARG A 236 7.00 -38.45 6.50
C ARG A 236 7.23 -38.23 5.01
N LEU A 237 7.85 -37.12 4.63
CA LEU A 237 8.18 -36.79 3.25
C LEU A 237 9.53 -37.43 2.81
N THR A 238 9.55 -38.75 2.80
CA THR A 238 10.75 -39.49 2.32
C THR A 238 11.00 -39.22 0.85
N ASP A 239 12.22 -39.50 0.38
CA ASP A 239 12.57 -39.39 -1.04
C ASP A 239 11.67 -40.26 -1.92
N SER A 240 11.22 -41.39 -1.42
CA SER A 240 10.26 -42.27 -2.12
C SER A 240 8.91 -41.55 -2.32
N VAL A 241 8.37 -40.89 -1.28
CA VAL A 241 7.11 -40.14 -1.37
C VAL A 241 7.24 -38.95 -2.34
N LEU A 242 8.37 -38.23 -2.27
CA LEU A 242 8.61 -37.11 -3.19
C LEU A 242 8.71 -37.58 -4.64
N TRP A 243 9.36 -38.73 -4.86
CA TRP A 243 9.53 -39.34 -6.19
C TRP A 243 8.19 -39.88 -6.72
N GLU A 244 7.41 -40.55 -5.89
CA GLU A 244 6.05 -41.00 -6.20
C GLU A 244 5.17 -39.85 -6.68
N SER A 245 5.22 -38.71 -5.95
CA SER A 245 4.45 -37.51 -6.35
C SER A 245 4.86 -37.00 -7.74
N VAL A 246 6.14 -37.01 -8.07
CA VAL A 246 6.62 -36.60 -9.40
C VAL A 246 6.13 -37.59 -10.49
N HIS A 247 6.03 -38.88 -10.18
CA HIS A 247 5.53 -39.91 -11.12
C HIS A 247 4.02 -39.81 -11.38
N SER A 248 3.30 -39.03 -10.60
CA SER A 248 1.88 -38.70 -10.87
C SER A 248 1.71 -37.74 -12.05
N LEU A 249 2.78 -37.12 -12.53
CA LEU A 249 2.78 -36.24 -13.70
C LEU A 249 2.74 -37.06 -15.02
N PRO A 250 2.23 -36.46 -16.12
CA PRO A 250 2.35 -37.07 -17.44
C PRO A 250 3.81 -37.36 -17.80
N GLN A 251 4.05 -38.48 -18.51
CA GLN A 251 5.39 -38.95 -18.85
C GLN A 251 6.24 -37.89 -19.56
N SER A 252 5.63 -37.08 -20.44
CA SER A 252 6.30 -35.97 -21.11
C SER A 252 6.81 -34.88 -20.13
N SER A 253 6.05 -34.59 -19.10
CA SER A 253 6.45 -33.63 -18.06
C SER A 253 7.56 -34.18 -17.16
N ILE A 254 7.50 -35.49 -16.84
CA ILE A 254 8.54 -36.17 -16.07
C ILE A 254 9.86 -36.15 -16.86
N ALA A 255 9.82 -36.47 -18.13
CA ALA A 255 11.02 -36.50 -19.01
C ALA A 255 11.68 -35.11 -19.12
N LEU A 256 10.88 -34.05 -19.14
CA LEU A 256 11.40 -32.69 -19.28
C LEU A 256 11.91 -32.10 -17.95
N ARG A 257 11.21 -32.31 -16.82
CA ARG A 257 11.45 -31.57 -15.56
C ARG A 257 11.38 -32.43 -14.30
N GLY A 258 11.07 -33.71 -14.38
CA GLY A 258 10.83 -34.57 -13.22
C GLY A 258 11.98 -34.55 -12.21
N GLU A 259 13.23 -34.72 -12.68
CA GLU A 259 14.39 -34.67 -11.80
C GLU A 259 14.60 -33.30 -11.15
N GLN A 260 14.38 -32.22 -11.89
CA GLN A 260 14.47 -30.85 -11.35
C GLN A 260 13.42 -30.62 -10.27
N ILE A 261 12.17 -31.01 -10.51
CA ILE A 261 11.08 -30.90 -9.54
C ILE A 261 11.42 -31.70 -8.29
N PHE A 262 11.88 -32.93 -8.44
CA PHE A 262 12.27 -33.80 -7.33
C PHE A 262 13.36 -33.16 -6.46
N LYS A 263 14.47 -32.70 -7.06
CA LYS A 263 15.58 -32.04 -6.36
C LYS A 263 15.10 -30.75 -5.65
N THR A 264 14.19 -30.01 -6.28
CA THR A 264 13.62 -28.82 -5.68
C THR A 264 12.76 -29.18 -4.47
N LEU A 265 11.93 -30.20 -4.56
CA LEU A 265 11.14 -30.70 -3.42
C LEU A 265 12.03 -31.15 -2.26
N GLN A 266 13.10 -31.92 -2.54
CA GLN A 266 14.09 -32.31 -1.52
C GLN A 266 14.67 -31.08 -0.82
N SER A 267 15.17 -30.11 -1.60
CA SER A 267 15.75 -28.86 -1.05
C SER A 267 14.75 -28.08 -0.21
N ARG A 268 13.48 -28.00 -0.63
CA ARG A 268 12.42 -27.30 0.11
C ARG A 268 12.01 -28.05 1.36
N ARG A 269 11.88 -29.40 1.30
CA ARG A 269 11.65 -30.23 2.49
C ARG A 269 12.73 -29.99 3.55
N ASP A 270 13.99 -30.01 3.14
CA ASP A 270 15.13 -29.86 4.04
C ASP A 270 15.24 -28.45 4.63
N ALA A 271 14.78 -27.42 3.89
CA ALA A 271 14.72 -26.03 4.35
C ALA A 271 13.48 -25.72 5.21
N LEU A 272 12.47 -26.60 5.21
CA LEU A 272 11.19 -26.34 5.86
C LEU A 272 11.29 -26.09 7.39
N PRO A 273 12.12 -26.83 8.16
CA PRO A 273 12.25 -26.58 9.60
C PRO A 273 12.69 -25.17 9.95
N GLU A 274 13.72 -24.66 9.26
CA GLU A 274 14.22 -23.31 9.46
C GLU A 274 13.18 -22.25 9.06
N ALA A 275 12.55 -22.43 7.90
CA ALA A 275 11.52 -21.54 7.41
C ALA A 275 10.31 -21.48 8.36
N MET A 276 9.86 -22.62 8.88
CA MET A 276 8.73 -22.66 9.82
C MET A 276 9.07 -22.12 11.20
N GLU A 277 10.32 -22.20 11.64
CA GLU A 277 10.81 -21.51 12.84
C GLU A 277 10.79 -19.99 12.65
N GLU A 278 11.27 -19.50 11.50
CA GLU A 278 11.16 -18.08 11.15
C GLU A 278 9.71 -17.61 11.14
N TYR A 279 8.81 -18.40 10.57
CA TYR A 279 7.38 -18.06 10.51
C TYR A 279 6.72 -18.07 11.90
N TYR A 280 7.06 -19.06 12.76
CA TYR A 280 6.60 -19.07 14.14
C TYR A 280 6.97 -17.77 14.87
N ASN A 281 8.24 -17.39 14.76
CA ASN A 281 8.75 -16.15 15.38
C ASN A 281 8.05 -14.90 14.80
N PHE A 282 7.77 -14.89 13.52
CA PHE A 282 7.09 -13.79 12.85
C PHE A 282 5.64 -13.61 13.34
N ILE A 283 4.81 -14.65 13.34
CA ILE A 283 3.39 -14.56 13.73
C ILE A 283 3.18 -14.39 15.23
N ASN A 284 4.12 -14.84 16.07
CA ASN A 284 4.03 -14.70 17.52
C ASN A 284 4.60 -13.36 18.04
N ASN A 285 5.05 -12.44 17.16
CA ASN A 285 5.51 -11.12 17.59
C ASN A 285 4.38 -10.20 18.07
N ILE A 286 3.24 -10.21 17.37
CA ILE A 286 1.99 -9.59 17.80
C ILE A 286 0.91 -10.66 17.62
N VAL A 287 0.19 -10.98 18.69
CA VAL A 287 -0.74 -12.10 18.73
C VAL A 287 -2.17 -11.60 18.93
N ASP A 288 -3.08 -12.00 18.03
CA ASP A 288 -4.52 -11.83 18.21
C ASP A 288 -5.09 -13.12 18.83
N ILE A 289 -5.90 -12.97 19.88
CA ILE A 289 -6.64 -14.05 20.54
C ILE A 289 -8.12 -13.69 20.47
N HIS A 290 -8.92 -14.59 19.92
CA HIS A 290 -10.36 -14.42 19.82
C HIS A 290 -11.07 -15.31 20.82
N LEU A 291 -12.05 -14.76 21.53
CA LEU A 291 -13.04 -15.47 22.31
C LEU A 291 -14.33 -15.61 21.48
N SER A 292 -15.30 -16.32 22.05
CA SER A 292 -16.62 -16.53 21.45
C SER A 292 -17.66 -15.52 21.96
N ASP A 293 -18.90 -15.68 21.47
CA ASP A 293 -20.07 -14.93 21.99
C ASP A 293 -20.67 -15.60 23.25
N LYS A 294 -20.02 -16.66 23.75
CA LYS A 294 -20.36 -17.27 25.05
C LYS A 294 -19.57 -16.60 26.16
N ASN A 295 -19.86 -17.04 27.40
CA ASN A 295 -19.18 -16.50 28.56
C ASN A 295 -17.87 -17.21 28.83
N GLU A 296 -16.77 -16.50 28.89
CA GLU A 296 -15.45 -17.04 29.21
C GLU A 296 -14.81 -16.32 30.40
N LYS A 297 -13.95 -17.04 31.09
CA LYS A 297 -13.02 -16.52 32.08
C LYS A 297 -11.62 -16.46 31.47
N VAL A 298 -11.03 -15.29 31.43
CA VAL A 298 -9.65 -15.06 30.97
C VAL A 298 -8.78 -14.73 32.17
N GLU A 299 -7.74 -15.52 32.40
CA GLU A 299 -6.73 -15.28 33.43
C GLU A 299 -5.39 -14.95 32.77
N ILE A 300 -4.88 -13.76 33.03
CA ILE A 300 -3.63 -13.27 32.46
C ILE A 300 -2.66 -13.04 33.62
N SER A 301 -1.58 -13.83 33.68
CA SER A 301 -0.61 -13.74 34.76
C SER A 301 0.84 -13.71 34.27
N SER A 302 1.68 -12.92 34.93
CA SER A 302 3.11 -12.93 34.63
C SER A 302 3.85 -14.07 35.33
N THR A 303 4.78 -14.67 34.63
CA THR A 303 5.65 -15.71 35.16
C THR A 303 6.97 -15.12 35.72
N LYS A 304 7.72 -15.95 36.50
CA LYS A 304 9.04 -15.56 37.04
C LYS A 304 10.03 -15.08 35.95
N ASN A 305 9.88 -15.59 34.72
CA ASN A 305 10.75 -15.24 33.58
C ASN A 305 10.22 -14.08 32.73
N LYS A 306 9.39 -13.19 33.30
CA LYS A 306 8.75 -12.04 32.62
C LYS A 306 7.85 -12.41 31.44
N SER A 307 7.60 -13.70 31.21
CA SER A 307 6.64 -14.17 30.21
C SER A 307 5.21 -13.91 30.70
N LEU A 308 4.23 -13.99 29.82
CA LEU A 308 2.83 -13.78 30.13
C LEU A 308 2.03 -15.05 29.80
N ASN A 309 1.40 -15.63 30.79
CA ASN A 309 0.45 -16.73 30.59
C ASN A 309 -0.95 -16.16 30.34
N VAL A 310 -1.64 -16.71 29.37
CA VAL A 310 -3.06 -16.44 29.09
C VAL A 310 -3.80 -17.75 29.11
N LYS A 311 -4.73 -17.86 30.04
CA LYS A 311 -5.62 -19.01 30.18
C LYS A 311 -7.05 -18.57 29.94
N VAL A 312 -7.74 -19.26 29.05
CA VAL A 312 -9.17 -19.07 28.75
C VAL A 312 -9.93 -20.29 29.17
N SER A 313 -11.01 -20.11 29.92
CA SER A 313 -11.86 -21.19 30.40
C SER A 313 -13.33 -20.86 30.16
N LYS A 314 -14.12 -21.87 29.86
CA LYS A 314 -15.57 -21.76 29.65
C LYS A 314 -16.28 -21.47 30.98
N ILE A 315 -17.26 -20.56 30.95
CA ILE A 315 -18.22 -20.34 32.02
C ILE A 315 -19.55 -20.96 31.57
N ASN A 316 -20.06 -21.90 32.34
CA ASN A 316 -21.36 -22.54 32.06
C ASN A 316 -22.55 -21.62 32.41
N LYS A 317 -23.77 -22.08 32.11
CA LYS A 317 -25.01 -21.33 32.40
C LYS A 317 -25.22 -21.02 33.88
N ASP A 318 -24.64 -21.83 34.77
CA ASP A 318 -24.72 -21.65 36.24
C ASP A 318 -23.62 -20.69 36.76
N GLY A 319 -22.84 -20.08 35.89
CA GLY A 319 -21.75 -19.18 36.24
C GLY A 319 -20.49 -19.88 36.76
N LYS A 320 -20.38 -21.20 36.63
CA LYS A 320 -19.20 -21.96 37.08
C LYS A 320 -18.18 -22.08 35.96
N VAL A 321 -16.91 -21.88 36.31
CA VAL A 321 -15.77 -22.14 35.41
C VAL A 321 -15.59 -23.63 35.24
N THR A 322 -15.51 -24.10 34.00
CA THR A 322 -15.44 -25.52 33.66
C THR A 322 -14.18 -25.84 32.85
N LYS A 323 -14.30 -26.18 31.59
CA LYS A 323 -13.24 -26.63 30.68
C LYS A 323 -12.26 -25.49 30.34
N ALA A 324 -10.94 -25.75 30.38
CA ALA A 324 -9.97 -24.87 29.80
C ALA A 324 -10.01 -25.00 28.27
N LEU A 325 -10.20 -23.87 27.60
CA LEU A 325 -10.24 -23.75 26.13
C LEU A 325 -8.83 -23.47 25.57
N MET A 326 -8.04 -22.65 26.30
CA MET A 326 -6.69 -22.32 25.96
C MET A 326 -5.85 -22.11 27.23
N ASP A 327 -4.60 -22.55 27.23
CA ASP A 327 -3.58 -22.23 28.25
C ASP A 327 -2.22 -22.11 27.58
N LYS A 328 -1.75 -20.87 27.38
CA LYS A 328 -0.51 -20.63 26.65
C LYS A 328 0.34 -19.55 27.30
N THR A 329 1.65 -19.82 27.37
CA THR A 329 2.63 -18.86 27.84
C THR A 329 3.39 -18.20 26.69
N TYR A 330 3.38 -16.88 26.67
CA TYR A 330 4.04 -16.04 25.67
C TYR A 330 5.34 -15.47 26.25
N LYS A 331 6.47 -15.68 25.55
CA LYS A 331 7.78 -15.20 25.98
C LYS A 331 7.98 -13.75 25.56
N ASP A 332 8.42 -12.87 26.48
CA ASP A 332 8.66 -11.45 26.22
C ASP A 332 9.79 -11.18 25.19
N ALA A 333 10.72 -12.11 25.06
CA ALA A 333 11.75 -12.06 24.01
C ALA A 333 11.14 -12.07 22.60
N LEU A 334 10.04 -12.81 22.42
CA LEU A 334 9.36 -13.00 21.14
C LEU A 334 8.12 -12.12 21.01
N THR A 335 7.18 -12.22 21.95
CA THR A 335 5.87 -11.55 21.87
C THR A 335 5.95 -10.13 22.47
N LYS A 336 5.58 -9.13 21.68
CA LYS A 336 5.62 -7.72 22.08
C LYS A 336 4.24 -7.17 22.45
N GLU A 337 3.19 -7.73 21.87
CA GLU A 337 1.80 -7.30 22.13
C GLU A 337 0.85 -8.50 22.01
N ILE A 338 -0.11 -8.60 22.92
CA ILE A 338 -1.26 -9.51 22.82
C ILE A 338 -2.51 -8.63 22.67
N ARG A 339 -3.35 -8.97 21.70
CA ARG A 339 -4.64 -8.36 21.41
C ARG A 339 -5.72 -9.40 21.68
N LEU A 340 -6.51 -9.17 22.70
CA LEU A 340 -7.56 -10.08 23.15
C LEU A 340 -8.92 -9.51 22.74
N TYR A 341 -9.63 -10.21 21.86
CA TYR A 341 -10.97 -9.88 21.38
C TYR A 341 -11.99 -10.73 22.15
N LEU A 342 -12.89 -10.08 22.90
CA LEU A 342 -13.80 -10.72 23.84
C LEU A 342 -15.16 -11.08 23.24
N SER A 343 -15.49 -10.51 22.07
CA SER A 343 -16.80 -10.72 21.42
C SER A 343 -18.01 -10.37 22.33
N GLU A 344 -19.19 -10.99 22.12
CA GLU A 344 -20.44 -10.60 22.80
C GLU A 344 -20.65 -11.25 24.19
N GLY A 345 -19.87 -12.24 24.60
CA GLY A 345 -20.01 -12.93 25.91
C GLY A 345 -19.93 -11.98 27.12
N LYS A 346 -20.55 -12.36 28.23
CA LYS A 346 -20.35 -11.73 29.56
C LYS A 346 -19.08 -12.29 30.21
N ASP A 347 -17.93 -11.81 29.76
CA ASP A 347 -16.65 -12.36 30.15
C ASP A 347 -16.13 -11.77 31.46
N SER A 348 -15.29 -12.56 32.12
CA SER A 348 -14.50 -12.13 33.27
C SER A 348 -13.03 -12.17 32.93
N VAL A 349 -12.37 -11.02 32.96
CA VAL A 349 -10.94 -10.90 32.64
C VAL A 349 -10.17 -10.53 33.90
N VAL A 350 -9.32 -11.45 34.37
CA VAL A 350 -8.49 -11.28 35.57
C VAL A 350 -7.05 -11.06 35.15
N ILE A 351 -6.45 -9.97 35.57
CA ILE A 351 -5.08 -9.57 35.19
C ILE A 351 -4.20 -9.46 36.42
N ASP A 352 -3.17 -10.31 36.49
CA ASP A 352 -2.13 -10.32 37.50
C ASP A 352 -0.73 -10.29 36.85
N ASN A 353 -0.39 -9.16 36.22
CA ASN A 353 0.86 -8.97 35.51
C ASN A 353 1.83 -8.04 36.26
N ALA A 354 2.57 -8.57 37.23
CA ALA A 354 3.56 -7.80 37.97
C ALA A 354 4.85 -7.51 37.18
N SER A 355 5.27 -8.38 36.26
CA SER A 355 6.63 -8.35 35.72
C SER A 355 6.74 -8.34 34.20
N SER A 356 5.77 -8.85 33.45
CA SER A 356 5.88 -8.98 32.00
C SER A 356 5.74 -7.64 31.27
N PRO A 357 6.68 -7.29 30.36
CA PRO A 357 6.62 -6.07 29.54
C PRO A 357 5.69 -6.22 28.31
N ILE A 358 5.13 -7.39 28.07
CA ILE A 358 4.23 -7.64 26.94
C ILE A 358 3.02 -6.71 27.06
N LYS A 359 2.77 -5.94 26.00
CA LYS A 359 1.63 -5.00 25.96
C LYS A 359 0.32 -5.75 25.82
N LEU A 360 -0.66 -5.38 26.66
CA LEU A 360 -2.00 -5.89 26.57
C LEU A 360 -2.92 -4.86 25.93
N ARG A 361 -3.66 -5.32 24.93
CA ARG A 361 -4.76 -4.62 24.32
C ARG A 361 -5.97 -5.53 24.39
N ILE A 362 -7.03 -5.03 25.01
CA ILE A 362 -8.28 -5.78 25.18
C ILE A 362 -9.34 -5.07 24.37
N ILE A 363 -10.07 -5.80 23.59
CA ILE A 363 -11.13 -5.32 22.72
C ILE A 363 -12.42 -6.02 23.19
N GLY A 364 -13.26 -5.26 23.89
CA GLY A 364 -14.59 -5.66 24.30
C GLY A 364 -15.58 -5.58 23.15
N ASP A 365 -16.84 -5.49 23.49
CA ASP A 365 -17.93 -5.31 22.54
C ASP A 365 -19.07 -4.52 23.21
N SER A 366 -20.29 -4.68 22.70
CA SER A 366 -21.50 -4.04 23.23
C SER A 366 -21.95 -4.62 24.59
N MET A 367 -21.61 -5.89 24.88
CA MET A 367 -22.00 -6.55 26.12
C MET A 367 -21.06 -6.20 27.30
N PRO A 368 -21.63 -5.94 28.51
CA PRO A 368 -20.83 -5.62 29.69
C PRO A 368 -19.91 -6.78 30.11
N LYS A 369 -18.66 -6.44 30.45
CA LYS A 369 -17.63 -7.35 30.94
C LYS A 369 -17.22 -7.04 32.38
N THR A 370 -16.57 -7.99 33.04
CA THR A 370 -15.96 -7.76 34.35
C THR A 370 -14.44 -7.81 34.25
N TYR A 371 -13.78 -6.72 34.57
CA TYR A 371 -12.32 -6.59 34.57
C TYR A 371 -11.80 -6.50 36.00
N VAL A 372 -11.01 -7.50 36.40
CA VAL A 372 -10.35 -7.54 37.72
C VAL A 372 -8.85 -7.33 37.49
N ILE A 373 -8.34 -6.16 37.90
CA ILE A 373 -6.94 -5.81 37.70
C ILE A 373 -6.22 -5.89 39.04
N ASN A 374 -5.62 -7.04 39.36
CA ASN A 374 -4.81 -7.18 40.55
C ASN A 374 -3.52 -6.38 40.44
N GLN A 375 -2.77 -6.62 39.37
CA GLN A 375 -1.54 -5.92 39.04
C GLN A 375 -1.40 -5.77 37.53
N SER A 376 -0.74 -4.69 37.09
CA SER A 376 -0.29 -4.55 35.71
C SER A 376 0.96 -3.70 35.60
N LYS A 377 2.05 -4.25 35.05
CA LYS A 377 3.31 -3.55 34.82
C LYS A 377 3.15 -2.35 33.88
N SER A 378 2.39 -2.51 32.81
CA SER A 378 2.11 -1.49 31.81
C SER A 378 0.63 -1.10 31.82
N LYS A 379 0.28 0.08 31.29
CA LYS A 379 -1.12 0.43 31.08
C LYS A 379 -1.78 -0.52 30.07
N ILE A 380 -2.94 -1.05 30.43
CA ILE A 380 -3.79 -1.88 29.58
C ILE A 380 -4.62 -0.94 28.70
N ARG A 381 -4.62 -1.14 27.42
CA ARG A 381 -5.48 -0.40 26.49
C ARG A 381 -6.75 -1.21 26.27
N LEU A 382 -7.89 -0.66 26.69
CA LEU A 382 -9.19 -1.29 26.59
C LEU A 382 -10.08 -0.52 25.64
N TYR A 383 -10.70 -1.20 24.70
CA TYR A 383 -11.65 -0.66 23.72
C TYR A 383 -13.02 -1.25 23.98
N GLU A 384 -14.03 -0.39 24.18
CA GLU A 384 -15.39 -0.79 24.55
C GLU A 384 -16.42 0.02 23.76
N ASN A 385 -17.57 -0.61 23.46
CA ASN A 385 -18.75 0.08 22.93
C ASN A 385 -19.80 0.35 24.02
N THR A 386 -19.63 -0.22 25.23
CA THR A 386 -20.50 -0.01 26.38
C THR A 386 -19.76 0.67 27.55
N LYS A 387 -20.51 1.39 28.40
CA LYS A 387 -20.03 1.94 29.66
C LYS A 387 -20.42 1.10 30.89
N GLU A 388 -21.12 0.02 30.67
CA GLU A 388 -21.70 -0.81 31.73
C GLU A 388 -20.73 -1.86 32.28
N SER A 389 -19.53 -1.99 31.70
CA SER A 389 -18.49 -2.91 32.18
C SER A 389 -18.01 -2.56 33.59
N THR A 390 -17.76 -3.56 34.41
CA THR A 390 -17.34 -3.41 35.81
C THR A 390 -15.82 -3.51 35.92
N PHE A 391 -15.24 -2.59 36.70
CA PHE A 391 -13.80 -2.54 36.97
C PHE A 391 -13.51 -2.73 38.45
N LEU A 392 -12.71 -3.74 38.78
CA LEU A 392 -12.31 -4.08 40.16
C LEU A 392 -10.78 -4.00 40.32
N GLY A 393 -10.31 -3.67 41.52
CA GLY A 393 -8.89 -3.56 41.83
C GLY A 393 -8.23 -2.30 41.24
N ASN A 394 -7.07 -2.45 40.61
CA ASN A 394 -6.25 -1.35 40.12
C ASN A 394 -6.74 -0.76 38.77
N ALA A 395 -8.00 -0.32 38.70
CA ALA A 395 -8.64 0.20 37.49
C ALA A 395 -7.89 1.39 36.85
N HIS A 396 -7.10 2.17 37.63
CA HIS A 396 -6.26 3.26 37.13
C HIS A 396 -5.18 2.80 36.12
N ARG A 397 -4.88 1.51 36.05
CA ARG A 397 -3.99 0.91 35.06
C ARG A 397 -4.64 0.72 33.69
N VAL A 398 -5.97 0.87 33.59
CA VAL A 398 -6.70 0.79 32.34
C VAL A 398 -6.74 2.16 31.65
N LYS A 399 -6.36 2.19 30.37
CA LYS A 399 -6.63 3.32 29.47
C LYS A 399 -7.83 2.92 28.62
N LEU A 400 -9.01 3.41 29.01
CA LEU A 400 -10.26 3.13 28.32
C LEU A 400 -10.37 4.00 27.06
N HIS A 401 -10.70 3.36 25.94
CA HIS A 401 -11.09 3.94 24.67
C HIS A 401 -12.55 3.54 24.43
N TYR A 402 -13.46 4.42 24.82
CA TYR A 402 -14.90 4.22 24.65
C TYR A 402 -15.38 4.93 23.40
N ASP A 403 -16.10 4.20 22.54
CA ASP A 403 -16.85 4.76 21.43
C ASP A 403 -18.03 3.84 21.13
N ARG A 404 -19.19 4.41 20.77
CA ARG A 404 -20.38 3.65 20.36
C ARG A 404 -20.26 3.10 18.94
N ASP A 405 -19.34 3.64 18.13
CA ASP A 405 -19.10 3.15 16.79
C ASP A 405 -18.53 1.72 16.84
N SER A 406 -19.15 0.80 16.11
CA SER A 406 -18.68 -0.60 15.98
C SER A 406 -17.25 -0.72 15.49
N LEU A 407 -16.75 0.28 14.76
CA LEU A 407 -15.34 0.34 14.36
C LEU A 407 -14.37 0.36 15.55
N ASN A 408 -14.83 0.79 16.75
CA ASN A 408 -14.02 0.80 17.96
C ASN A 408 -13.64 -0.61 18.47
N THR A 409 -14.44 -1.62 18.17
CA THR A 409 -14.21 -3.02 18.60
C THR A 409 -14.04 -3.99 17.44
N GLN A 410 -14.23 -3.53 16.21
CA GLN A 410 -14.09 -4.36 15.01
C GLN A 410 -12.72 -5.04 14.94
N PHE A 411 -12.73 -6.33 14.59
CA PHE A 411 -11.50 -7.07 14.32
C PHE A 411 -10.82 -6.57 13.03
N VAL A 412 -9.53 -6.28 13.16
CA VAL A 412 -8.65 -6.00 12.03
C VAL A 412 -7.43 -6.91 12.15
N PRO A 413 -7.22 -7.84 11.20
CA PRO A 413 -6.08 -8.74 11.24
C PRO A 413 -4.76 -7.99 11.38
N VAL A 414 -3.86 -8.52 12.20
CA VAL A 414 -2.51 -7.98 12.34
C VAL A 414 -1.79 -7.99 11.00
N ASN A 415 -1.27 -6.83 10.61
CA ASN A 415 -0.37 -6.73 9.47
C ASN A 415 1.08 -6.53 9.98
N LEU A 416 1.95 -7.50 9.70
CA LEU A 416 3.37 -7.49 10.08
C LEU A 416 4.30 -7.27 8.87
N TYR A 417 3.73 -7.07 7.68
CA TYR A 417 4.45 -7.10 6.40
C TYR A 417 4.96 -5.72 6.02
N ASN A 418 6.17 -5.40 6.44
CA ASN A 418 6.85 -4.17 6.04
C ASN A 418 7.35 -4.30 4.60
N THR A 419 7.35 -3.19 3.85
CA THR A 419 7.77 -3.19 2.45
C THR A 419 8.85 -2.14 2.19
N TRP A 420 9.75 -2.45 1.26
CA TRP A 420 10.70 -1.52 0.65
C TRP A 420 10.35 -1.37 -0.83
N LEU A 421 10.33 -0.14 -1.31
CA LEU A 421 10.10 0.17 -2.71
C LEU A 421 11.23 1.09 -3.21
N PRO A 422 12.03 0.68 -4.22
CA PRO A 422 12.94 1.58 -4.89
C PRO A 422 12.14 2.63 -5.68
N LEU A 423 12.61 3.85 -5.69
CA LEU A 423 12.00 4.98 -6.40
C LEU A 423 12.93 5.45 -7.51
N LEU A 424 12.37 5.62 -8.69
CA LEU A 424 13.03 6.21 -9.84
C LEU A 424 12.19 7.38 -10.34
N THR A 425 12.79 8.54 -10.54
CA THR A 425 12.14 9.71 -11.13
C THR A 425 12.97 10.23 -12.27
N ALA A 426 12.31 10.65 -13.35
CA ALA A 426 12.95 11.30 -14.47
C ALA A 426 12.09 12.48 -14.93
N GLY A 427 12.70 13.53 -15.42
CA GLY A 427 11.99 14.70 -15.91
C GLY A 427 12.84 15.53 -16.86
N TYR A 428 12.19 16.45 -17.58
CA TYR A 428 12.84 17.40 -18.44
C TYR A 428 12.16 18.77 -18.32
N ASN A 429 12.94 19.81 -18.19
CA ASN A 429 12.47 21.18 -18.39
C ASN A 429 13.51 22.00 -19.16
N ALA A 430 13.07 23.10 -19.81
CA ALA A 430 13.91 23.90 -20.68
C ALA A 430 15.06 24.63 -19.95
N ASP A 431 14.95 24.81 -18.63
CA ASP A 431 15.97 25.51 -17.85
C ASP A 431 17.01 24.54 -17.26
N ASP A 432 16.58 23.40 -16.67
CA ASP A 432 17.47 22.44 -16.02
C ASP A 432 17.91 21.29 -16.94
N GLY A 433 17.23 21.12 -18.09
CA GLY A 433 17.44 19.99 -18.98
C GLY A 433 16.83 18.70 -18.44
N PHE A 434 17.46 17.57 -18.73
CA PHE A 434 17.07 16.27 -18.21
C PHE A 434 17.51 16.12 -16.76
N SER A 435 16.63 15.58 -15.93
CA SER A 435 16.88 15.26 -14.52
C SER A 435 16.58 13.80 -14.24
N LEU A 436 17.38 13.19 -13.38
CA LEU A 436 17.22 11.82 -12.90
C LEU A 436 17.28 11.80 -11.38
N GLY A 437 16.39 11.06 -10.76
CA GLY A 437 16.36 10.86 -9.31
C GLY A 437 16.20 9.42 -8.93
N LEU A 438 16.90 9.01 -7.87
CA LEU A 438 16.85 7.71 -7.24
C LEU A 438 16.43 7.86 -5.78
N GLY A 439 15.78 6.84 -5.24
CA GLY A 439 15.37 6.85 -3.85
C GLY A 439 14.83 5.53 -3.37
N ALA A 440 14.32 5.54 -2.15
CA ALA A 440 13.65 4.40 -1.55
C ALA A 440 12.48 4.85 -0.66
N ALA A 441 11.46 4.02 -0.59
CA ALA A 441 10.35 4.17 0.34
C ALA A 441 10.27 2.94 1.24
N TYR A 442 10.21 3.15 2.55
CA TYR A 442 9.98 2.12 3.54
C TYR A 442 8.61 2.30 4.18
N THR A 443 7.81 1.24 4.19
CA THR A 443 6.47 1.22 4.82
C THR A 443 6.46 0.23 5.97
N HIS A 444 6.11 0.71 7.17
CA HIS A 444 5.99 -0.08 8.39
C HIS A 444 4.54 -0.31 8.78
N GLN A 445 4.17 -1.58 9.07
CA GLN A 445 2.78 -1.99 9.20
C GLN A 445 2.30 -2.31 10.64
N ARG A 446 3.15 -2.61 11.58
CA ARG A 446 2.83 -3.23 12.89
C ARG A 446 1.90 -2.45 13.82
N GLY A 447 1.25 -1.40 13.37
CA GLY A 447 0.35 -0.57 14.17
C GLY A 447 -1.04 -1.20 14.39
N PHE A 448 -1.67 -0.89 15.53
CA PHE A 448 -3.06 -1.25 15.78
C PHE A 448 -3.99 -0.27 15.08
N ARG A 449 -4.78 -0.75 14.11
CA ARG A 449 -5.77 0.02 13.34
C ARG A 449 -5.20 1.26 12.64
N LYS A 450 -3.91 1.25 12.31
CA LYS A 450 -3.26 2.32 11.56
C LYS A 450 -3.29 2.01 10.07
N THR A 451 -4.23 2.62 9.36
CA THR A 451 -4.41 2.43 7.93
C THR A 451 -4.01 3.71 7.17
N PRO A 452 -3.37 3.58 6.01
CA PRO A 452 -2.96 2.34 5.31
C PRO A 452 -1.66 1.73 5.84
N PHE A 453 -0.95 2.36 6.78
CA PHE A 453 0.31 1.92 7.39
C PHE A 453 0.51 2.59 8.76
N THR A 454 1.46 2.10 9.55
CA THR A 454 1.84 2.76 10.81
C THR A 454 2.68 4.00 10.55
N TYR A 455 3.73 3.85 9.73
CA TYR A 455 4.50 4.96 9.21
C TYR A 455 5.13 4.61 7.86
N LYS A 456 5.39 5.65 7.06
CA LYS A 456 6.08 5.55 5.78
C LYS A 456 7.20 6.59 5.75
N GLN A 457 8.36 6.20 5.25
CA GLN A 457 9.51 7.09 5.07
C GLN A 457 9.98 6.99 3.63
N GLN A 458 10.23 8.12 3.00
CA GLN A 458 10.72 8.22 1.65
C GLN A 458 11.92 9.15 1.60
N LEU A 459 12.95 8.74 0.90
CA LEU A 459 14.11 9.56 0.61
C LEU A 459 14.37 9.49 -0.90
N THR A 460 14.51 10.64 -1.54
CA THR A 460 14.88 10.74 -2.96
C THR A 460 16.01 11.72 -3.13
N VAL A 461 16.93 11.41 -4.03
CA VAL A 461 18.02 12.28 -4.46
C VAL A 461 17.92 12.41 -5.98
N ALA A 462 17.85 13.62 -6.48
CA ALA A 462 17.74 13.88 -7.91
C ALA A 462 18.79 14.92 -8.34
N THR A 463 19.28 14.79 -9.57
CA THR A 463 20.19 15.76 -10.20
C THR A 463 19.67 16.18 -11.56
N ALA A 464 19.90 17.45 -11.91
CA ALA A 464 19.62 18.02 -13.21
C ALA A 464 20.91 18.17 -14.01
N PHE A 465 21.05 17.47 -15.14
CA PHE A 465 22.32 17.35 -15.86
C PHE A 465 22.81 18.66 -16.49
N ARG A 466 21.90 19.56 -16.87
CA ARG A 466 22.26 20.81 -17.52
C ARG A 466 22.77 21.87 -16.54
N THR A 467 22.25 21.91 -15.34
CA THR A 467 22.56 22.91 -14.33
C THR A 467 23.48 22.39 -13.24
N GLY A 468 23.63 21.07 -13.11
CA GLY A 468 24.32 20.43 -12.00
C GLY A 468 23.55 20.52 -10.67
N ALA A 469 22.27 20.97 -10.72
CA ALA A 469 21.47 21.17 -9.52
C ALA A 469 21.07 19.84 -8.87
N TYR A 470 21.15 19.80 -7.54
CA TYR A 470 20.73 18.65 -6.74
C TYR A 470 19.49 18.97 -5.90
N LYS A 471 18.68 17.95 -5.70
CA LYS A 471 17.52 17.99 -4.83
C LYS A 471 17.49 16.73 -3.97
N ILE A 472 17.54 16.90 -2.64
CA ILE A 472 17.35 15.82 -1.67
C ILE A 472 16.02 16.08 -0.98
N HIS A 473 15.12 15.10 -1.04
CA HIS A 473 13.79 15.22 -0.46
C HIS A 473 13.51 14.02 0.46
N TYR A 474 13.28 14.31 1.73
CA TYR A 474 12.80 13.35 2.70
C TYR A 474 11.36 13.65 3.07
N ARG A 475 10.52 12.60 3.10
CA ARG A 475 9.14 12.67 3.59
C ARG A 475 8.86 11.50 4.54
N GLY A 476 8.57 11.83 5.79
CA GLY A 476 8.14 10.89 6.82
C GLY A 476 6.66 11.11 7.16
N GLU A 477 5.88 10.04 7.23
CA GLU A 477 4.46 10.08 7.60
C GLU A 477 4.21 9.04 8.70
N TRP A 478 3.67 9.45 9.84
CA TRP A 478 3.27 8.60 10.96
C TRP A 478 1.79 8.80 11.23
N ILE A 479 1.01 7.75 11.09
CA ILE A 479 -0.46 7.81 11.12
C ILE A 479 -0.98 7.84 12.56
N ALA A 480 -1.94 8.74 12.83
CA ALA A 480 -2.70 8.86 14.08
C ALA A 480 -1.79 8.85 15.34
N VAL A 481 -0.81 9.75 15.39
CA VAL A 481 0.17 9.84 16.49
C VAL A 481 -0.37 10.70 17.63
N VAL A 482 -1.04 11.80 17.31
CA VAL A 482 -1.60 12.74 18.28
C VAL A 482 -3.13 12.74 18.12
N GLY A 483 -3.81 11.87 18.89
CA GLY A 483 -5.23 11.59 18.61
C GLY A 483 -5.38 11.02 17.21
N ASP A 484 -6.26 11.63 16.41
CA ASP A 484 -6.49 11.26 15.01
C ASP A 484 -5.54 11.97 14.03
N ALA A 485 -4.69 12.86 14.53
CA ALA A 485 -3.73 13.57 13.70
C ALA A 485 -2.51 12.72 13.36
N ASP A 486 -2.16 12.73 12.08
CA ASP A 486 -0.87 12.21 11.58
C ASP A 486 0.26 13.21 11.88
N ILE A 487 1.48 12.70 12.08
CA ILE A 487 2.69 13.53 11.98
C ILE A 487 3.24 13.37 10.57
N VAL A 488 3.50 14.49 9.90
CA VAL A 488 4.18 14.53 8.59
C VAL A 488 5.43 15.39 8.73
N VAL A 489 6.57 14.88 8.31
CA VAL A 489 7.81 15.65 8.23
C VAL A 489 8.23 15.71 6.77
N ASP A 490 8.27 16.91 6.22
CA ASP A 490 8.74 17.19 4.87
C ASP A 490 10.04 17.99 4.96
N ALA A 491 11.16 17.43 4.49
CA ALA A 491 12.46 18.07 4.50
C ALA A 491 13.05 18.09 3.10
N LEU A 492 13.37 19.28 2.64
CA LEU A 492 13.86 19.52 1.29
C LEU A 492 15.19 20.29 1.34
N ALA A 493 16.22 19.71 0.75
CA ALA A 493 17.46 20.39 0.43
C ALA A 493 17.59 20.53 -1.08
N LYS A 494 17.68 21.76 -1.56
CA LYS A 494 18.10 22.09 -2.92
C LYS A 494 19.52 22.66 -2.81
N ALA A 495 20.49 21.76 -2.84
CA ALA A 495 21.91 22.06 -2.62
C ALA A 495 22.75 20.86 -3.08
N PRO A 496 23.94 21.08 -3.63
CA PRO A 496 24.41 22.32 -4.20
C PRO A 496 23.69 22.71 -5.49
N ASP A 497 23.91 23.94 -5.92
CA ASP A 497 23.57 24.42 -7.26
C ASP A 497 22.08 24.50 -7.63
N ASN A 498 21.18 24.65 -6.63
CA ASN A 498 19.80 24.97 -6.98
C ASN A 498 19.71 26.18 -7.89
N THR A 499 19.04 26.04 -9.02
CA THR A 499 18.92 27.08 -10.04
C THR A 499 17.46 27.57 -10.13
N GLN A 500 17.27 28.88 -10.04
CA GLN A 500 15.97 29.53 -10.23
C GLN A 500 16.12 30.79 -11.11
N ASN A 501 15.22 30.96 -12.07
CA ASN A 501 15.18 32.20 -12.83
C ASN A 501 14.65 33.34 -11.97
N PHE A 502 15.27 34.51 -12.09
CA PHE A 502 14.79 35.74 -11.49
C PHE A 502 15.03 36.94 -12.43
N PHE A 503 13.97 37.65 -12.80
CA PHE A 503 13.96 38.73 -13.75
C PHE A 503 13.71 40.11 -13.12
N GLY A 504 13.80 40.17 -11.77
CA GLY A 504 13.40 41.33 -10.97
C GLY A 504 11.93 41.29 -10.57
N VAL A 505 11.57 42.17 -9.64
CA VAL A 505 10.21 42.31 -9.13
C VAL A 505 9.39 43.20 -10.08
N GLY A 506 8.15 42.80 -10.32
CA GLY A 506 7.16 43.57 -11.08
C GLY A 506 6.62 42.84 -12.31
N ASN A 507 5.44 43.31 -12.73
CA ASN A 507 4.71 42.73 -13.86
C ASN A 507 5.34 43.09 -15.23
N ASN A 508 6.15 44.15 -15.30
CA ASN A 508 6.81 44.64 -16.51
C ASN A 508 8.33 44.41 -16.49
N SER A 509 8.82 43.45 -15.66
CA SER A 509 10.24 43.11 -15.62
C SER A 509 10.75 42.74 -17.04
N LEU A 510 11.94 43.19 -17.40
CA LEU A 510 12.48 43.03 -18.74
C LEU A 510 13.20 41.68 -18.88
N PHE A 511 13.05 41.06 -20.03
CA PHE A 511 13.85 39.92 -20.45
C PHE A 511 14.60 40.25 -21.72
N LEU A 512 15.81 40.81 -21.57
CA LEU A 512 16.67 41.21 -22.67
C LEU A 512 17.50 40.02 -23.16
N LYS A 513 16.80 39.05 -23.77
CA LYS A 513 17.37 37.75 -24.18
C LYS A 513 18.51 37.94 -25.20
N GLU A 514 18.35 38.83 -26.17
CA GLU A 514 19.31 39.06 -27.24
C GLU A 514 20.60 39.71 -26.69
N GLN A 515 20.49 40.52 -25.64
CA GLN A 515 21.63 41.24 -25.06
C GLN A 515 22.40 40.37 -24.03
N TYR A 516 21.68 39.64 -23.16
CA TYR A 516 22.31 38.95 -22.02
C TYR A 516 22.15 37.43 -22.07
N GLY A 517 21.27 36.93 -22.92
CA GLY A 517 20.92 35.51 -22.90
C GLY A 517 20.11 35.08 -21.67
N ALA A 518 19.60 33.87 -21.69
CA ALA A 518 18.79 33.34 -20.59
C ALA A 518 19.61 32.98 -19.34
N LYS A 519 20.88 32.62 -19.49
CA LYS A 519 21.78 32.24 -18.41
C LYS A 519 22.03 33.38 -17.40
N TYR A 520 22.01 34.63 -17.90
CA TYR A 520 22.15 35.83 -17.07
C TYR A 520 21.10 35.92 -15.96
N TYR A 521 19.86 35.51 -16.20
CA TYR A 521 18.76 35.59 -15.28
C TYR A 521 18.63 34.35 -14.33
N ARG A 522 19.54 33.38 -14.45
CA ARG A 522 19.56 32.21 -13.56
C ARG A 522 20.35 32.52 -12.30
N SER A 523 19.67 32.43 -11.17
CA SER A 523 20.28 32.58 -9.84
C SER A 523 20.64 31.20 -9.29
N ARG A 524 21.84 31.02 -8.75
CA ARG A 524 22.30 29.84 -8.04
C ARG A 524 22.33 30.12 -6.55
N PHE A 525 21.65 29.30 -5.77
CA PHE A 525 21.61 29.41 -4.32
C PHE A 525 21.19 28.08 -3.68
N ASN A 526 21.61 27.86 -2.45
CA ASN A 526 21.21 26.71 -1.68
C ASN A 526 20.02 27.07 -0.80
N ILE A 527 19.04 26.15 -0.68
CA ILE A 527 17.89 26.32 0.20
C ILE A 527 17.59 25.01 0.90
N PHE A 528 17.36 25.12 2.20
CA PHE A 528 16.99 24.01 3.07
C PHE A 528 15.68 24.34 3.77
N ASN A 529 14.70 23.44 3.69
CA ASN A 529 13.40 23.56 4.34
C ASN A 529 13.13 22.33 5.19
N ILE A 530 12.57 22.53 6.39
CA ILE A 530 12.08 21.46 7.24
C ILE A 530 10.71 21.85 7.77
N ASN A 531 9.70 21.02 7.48
CA ASN A 531 8.30 21.25 7.79
C ASN A 531 7.71 20.04 8.56
N PRO A 532 7.86 19.95 9.89
CA PRO A 532 7.09 19.01 10.68
C PRO A 532 5.66 19.52 10.87
N GLN A 533 4.66 18.70 10.58
CA GLN A 533 3.26 19.10 10.57
C GLN A 533 2.38 18.06 11.27
N LEU A 534 1.32 18.52 11.88
CA LEU A 534 0.16 17.69 12.23
C LEU A 534 -0.85 17.78 11.08
N ARG A 535 -1.32 16.61 10.62
CA ARG A 535 -2.25 16.47 9.51
C ARG A 535 -3.52 15.76 9.98
N TRP A 536 -4.66 16.32 9.67
CA TRP A 536 -6.00 15.74 9.86
C TRP A 536 -6.64 15.42 8.52
N LYS A 537 -7.39 14.33 8.49
CA LYS A 537 -8.21 13.90 7.36
C LYS A 537 -9.65 13.68 7.82
N PRO A 538 -10.43 14.77 8.02
CA PRO A 538 -11.79 14.67 8.54
C PRO A 538 -12.73 13.88 7.62
N SER A 539 -12.40 13.78 6.34
CA SER A 539 -13.10 12.97 5.35
C SER A 539 -12.13 12.47 4.26
N PRO A 540 -12.53 11.51 3.42
CA PRO A 540 -11.70 11.01 2.32
C PRO A 540 -11.27 12.09 1.32
N ILE A 541 -12.02 13.17 1.20
CA ILE A 541 -11.77 14.26 0.25
C ILE A 541 -11.06 15.46 0.88
N LEU A 542 -11.03 15.60 2.21
CA LEU A 542 -10.49 16.77 2.90
C LEU A 542 -9.22 16.42 3.68
N ASN A 543 -8.18 17.21 3.48
CA ASN A 543 -6.89 17.08 4.15
C ASN A 543 -6.42 18.48 4.60
N PHE A 544 -6.11 18.60 5.90
CA PHE A 544 -5.56 19.81 6.50
C PHE A 544 -4.29 19.47 7.28
N ALA A 545 -3.23 20.25 7.08
CA ALA A 545 -1.99 20.11 7.82
C ALA A 545 -1.47 21.46 8.28
N ILE A 546 -0.86 21.50 9.47
CA ILE A 546 -0.24 22.70 10.04
C ILE A 546 0.96 22.31 10.91
N GLY A 547 2.00 23.12 10.87
CA GLY A 547 3.17 22.92 11.72
C GLY A 547 4.21 24.01 11.59
N PRO A 548 5.30 23.93 12.38
CA PRO A 548 6.42 24.83 12.24
C PRO A 548 7.12 24.68 10.89
N HIS A 549 7.75 25.73 10.46
CA HIS A 549 8.54 25.83 9.23
C HIS A 549 9.91 26.42 9.56
N ILE A 550 10.98 25.79 9.10
CA ILE A 550 12.34 26.27 9.24
C ILE A 550 12.96 26.33 7.84
N GLN A 551 13.55 27.45 7.52
CA GLN A 551 14.21 27.65 6.21
C GLN A 551 15.59 28.29 6.40
N PHE A 552 16.58 27.78 5.68
CA PHE A 552 17.91 28.36 5.56
C PHE A 552 18.25 28.60 4.10
N TYR A 553 18.89 29.74 3.81
CA TYR A 553 19.30 30.19 2.49
C TYR A 553 20.77 30.60 2.51
N HIS A 554 21.49 30.20 1.46
CA HIS A 554 22.87 30.57 1.20
C HIS A 554 23.09 30.82 -0.29
N LEU A 555 23.78 31.91 -0.66
CA LEU A 555 24.16 32.22 -2.05
C LEU A 555 25.64 32.55 -2.09
N ASP A 556 26.40 31.77 -2.88
CA ASP A 556 27.80 32.05 -3.19
C ASP A 556 27.87 33.10 -4.34
N PRO A 557 28.47 34.30 -4.11
CA PRO A 557 28.60 35.29 -5.17
C PRO A 557 29.47 34.82 -6.35
N THR A 558 30.44 33.95 -6.15
CA THR A 558 31.33 33.45 -7.19
C THR A 558 30.61 32.63 -8.24
N GLU A 559 29.61 31.82 -7.81
CA GLU A 559 28.73 31.04 -8.70
C GLU A 559 27.74 31.92 -9.49
N ASN A 560 27.54 33.14 -9.05
CA ASN A 560 26.62 34.11 -9.62
C ASN A 560 27.31 35.28 -10.28
N GLU A 561 28.62 35.22 -10.48
CA GLU A 561 29.38 36.27 -11.13
C GLU A 561 28.78 36.60 -12.54
N ASN A 562 28.66 37.90 -12.83
CA ASN A 562 28.05 38.41 -14.06
C ASN A 562 26.58 37.97 -14.29
N ARG A 563 25.84 37.65 -13.23
CA ARG A 563 24.42 37.35 -13.33
C ARG A 563 23.54 38.48 -12.77
N PHE A 564 22.29 38.51 -13.25
CA PHE A 564 21.29 39.49 -12.87
C PHE A 564 21.10 39.60 -11.34
N ILE A 565 21.17 38.49 -10.62
CA ILE A 565 20.95 38.44 -9.18
C ILE A 565 21.95 39.28 -8.37
N LEU A 566 23.14 39.54 -8.89
CA LEU A 566 24.13 40.39 -8.25
C LEU A 566 24.03 41.87 -8.63
N ASN A 567 22.99 42.28 -9.37
CA ASN A 567 22.74 43.68 -9.68
C ASN A 567 21.66 44.29 -8.77
N PRO A 568 22.02 44.93 -7.64
CA PRO A 568 21.05 45.42 -6.64
C PRO A 568 20.08 46.46 -7.21
N GLN A 569 20.50 47.26 -8.17
CA GLN A 569 19.69 48.33 -8.76
C GLN A 569 18.56 47.76 -9.66
N ALA A 570 18.80 46.60 -10.28
CA ALA A 570 17.85 45.99 -11.17
C ALA A 570 16.90 44.99 -10.47
N LEU A 571 17.25 44.49 -9.30
CA LEU A 571 16.48 43.45 -8.64
C LEU A 571 15.13 43.92 -8.11
N HIS A 572 15.08 45.13 -7.54
CA HIS A 572 13.90 45.72 -6.89
C HIS A 572 13.26 44.87 -5.81
N SER A 573 14.02 43.92 -5.21
CA SER A 573 13.59 43.11 -4.07
C SER A 573 13.98 43.77 -2.75
N TYR A 574 13.28 43.42 -1.65
CA TYR A 574 13.57 43.98 -0.31
C TYR A 574 14.98 43.60 0.18
N ASP A 575 15.55 42.54 -0.34
CA ASP A 575 16.85 42.03 0.06
C ASP A 575 17.96 42.33 -0.95
N SER A 576 17.75 43.27 -1.89
CA SER A 576 18.70 43.60 -2.96
C SER A 576 20.13 43.84 -2.47
N LEU A 577 20.29 44.52 -1.33
CA LEU A 577 21.62 44.85 -0.75
C LEU A 577 22.17 43.73 0.13
N SER A 578 21.39 42.69 0.44
CA SER A 578 21.79 41.56 1.32
C SER A 578 21.60 40.22 0.66
N ILE A 579 21.59 40.17 -0.66
CA ILE A 579 21.29 38.95 -1.44
C ILE A 579 22.32 37.84 -1.17
N THR A 580 23.59 38.23 -0.95
CA THR A 580 24.72 37.32 -0.71
C THR A 580 24.89 36.94 0.76
N LYS A 581 24.00 37.41 1.64
CA LYS A 581 24.08 37.12 3.08
C LYS A 581 23.19 35.93 3.42
N ASP A 582 23.71 35.10 4.28
CA ASP A 582 22.95 33.95 4.81
C ASP A 582 21.68 34.42 5.50
N LYS A 583 20.58 33.71 5.23
CA LYS A 583 19.28 34.01 5.84
C LYS A 583 18.73 32.75 6.51
N ALA A 584 18.15 32.95 7.67
CA ALA A 584 17.49 31.89 8.43
C ALA A 584 16.11 32.38 8.87
N PHE A 585 15.13 31.51 8.76
CA PHE A 585 13.74 31.78 9.11
C PHE A 585 13.16 30.65 9.91
N ALA A 586 12.28 31.00 10.86
CA ALA A 586 11.32 30.11 11.45
C ALA A 586 9.92 30.64 11.18
N GLY A 587 8.91 29.77 11.16
CA GLY A 587 7.54 30.21 10.90
C GLY A 587 6.54 29.09 11.03
N ILE A 588 5.37 29.30 10.43
CA ILE A 588 4.29 28.33 10.37
C ILE A 588 3.99 28.04 8.90
N ASN A 589 3.88 26.77 8.59
CA ASN A 589 3.35 26.27 7.33
C ASN A 589 1.99 25.62 7.58
N ALA A 590 0.97 25.97 6.80
CA ALA A 590 -0.32 25.32 6.82
C ALA A 590 -0.76 25.00 5.39
N PHE A 591 -1.43 23.88 5.22
CA PHE A 591 -1.85 23.38 3.92
C PHE A 591 -3.25 22.77 4.00
N LEU A 592 -4.10 23.08 3.05
CA LEU A 592 -5.44 22.53 2.90
C LEU A 592 -5.60 21.97 1.49
N THR A 593 -6.16 20.77 1.38
CA THR A 593 -6.63 20.24 0.09
C THR A 593 -8.01 19.63 0.23
N GLN A 594 -8.83 19.84 -0.79
CA GLN A 594 -10.10 19.15 -0.99
C GLN A 594 -10.09 18.55 -2.41
N ASP A 595 -10.20 17.23 -2.50
CA ASP A 595 -10.15 16.49 -3.76
C ASP A 595 -11.43 15.64 -3.93
N SER A 596 -12.35 16.14 -4.75
CA SER A 596 -13.59 15.44 -5.12
C SER A 596 -13.60 14.96 -6.57
N ARG A 597 -12.44 14.89 -7.21
CA ARG A 597 -12.30 14.40 -8.59
C ARG A 597 -12.71 12.93 -8.67
N ASN A 598 -13.37 12.56 -9.76
CA ASN A 598 -13.78 11.18 -9.99
C ASN A 598 -12.58 10.22 -10.21
N ARG A 599 -11.45 10.72 -10.69
CA ARG A 599 -10.18 9.99 -10.87
C ARG A 599 -8.99 10.95 -10.78
N LYS A 600 -7.84 10.42 -10.39
CA LYS A 600 -6.61 11.24 -10.27
C LYS A 600 -5.92 11.47 -11.60
N ILE A 601 -6.01 10.49 -12.51
CA ILE A 601 -5.46 10.55 -13.86
C ILE A 601 -6.56 10.96 -14.80
N ASN A 602 -6.33 12.01 -15.60
CA ASN A 602 -7.29 12.58 -16.54
C ASN A 602 -8.70 12.78 -15.96
N PRO A 603 -8.86 13.55 -14.88
CA PRO A 603 -10.16 13.77 -14.25
C PRO A 603 -11.12 14.43 -15.24
N SER A 604 -12.36 13.90 -15.28
CA SER A 604 -13.41 14.36 -16.18
C SER A 604 -14.53 15.13 -15.47
N ARG A 605 -14.59 15.05 -14.15
CA ARG A 605 -15.55 15.78 -13.29
C ARG A 605 -15.06 15.90 -11.86
N GLY A 606 -15.58 16.90 -11.15
CA GLY A 606 -15.27 17.17 -9.75
C GLY A 606 -14.46 18.44 -9.56
N LEU A 607 -14.07 18.67 -8.32
CA LEU A 607 -13.30 19.85 -7.90
C LEU A 607 -12.03 19.42 -7.18
N TYR A 608 -10.96 20.17 -7.41
CA TYR A 608 -9.73 20.12 -6.62
C TYR A 608 -9.42 21.52 -6.10
N ILE A 609 -9.36 21.66 -4.78
CA ILE A 609 -9.08 22.93 -4.08
C ILE A 609 -7.79 22.74 -3.30
N GLU A 610 -6.89 23.71 -3.41
CA GLU A 610 -5.66 23.77 -2.62
C GLU A 610 -5.46 25.18 -2.05
N ALA A 611 -4.98 25.27 -0.81
CA ALA A 611 -4.55 26.51 -0.19
C ALA A 611 -3.31 26.26 0.68
N ALA A 612 -2.38 27.20 0.69
CA ALA A 612 -1.16 27.13 1.46
C ALA A 612 -0.84 28.48 2.12
N LEU A 613 -0.45 28.42 3.38
CA LEU A 613 0.07 29.54 4.16
C LEU A 613 1.51 29.23 4.57
N ASN A 614 2.44 30.12 4.26
CA ASN A 614 3.83 30.06 4.72
C ASN A 614 4.18 31.35 5.43
N SER A 615 4.59 31.32 6.67
CA SER A 615 5.13 32.48 7.39
C SER A 615 6.63 32.33 7.62
N TYR A 616 7.33 33.45 7.59
CA TYR A 616 8.78 33.55 7.73
C TYR A 616 9.11 34.64 8.74
N PHE A 617 9.58 34.26 9.92
CA PHE A 617 10.10 35.17 10.93
C PHE A 617 11.63 35.09 10.87
N GLY A 618 12.27 36.23 10.58
CA GLY A 618 13.71 36.31 10.45
C GLY A 618 14.43 36.00 11.75
N LEU A 619 15.44 35.13 11.68
CA LEU A 619 16.25 34.70 12.82
C LEU A 619 17.61 35.44 12.90
N ASN A 620 17.96 36.21 11.87
CA ASN A 620 19.17 37.04 11.87
C ASN A 620 18.91 38.42 11.24
N GLN A 621 19.86 39.32 11.31
CA GLN A 621 19.74 40.71 10.87
C GLN A 621 19.41 40.87 9.38
N TYR A 622 19.74 39.87 8.55
CA TYR A 622 19.53 39.87 7.08
C TYR A 622 18.20 39.22 6.69
N SER A 623 17.52 38.58 7.63
CA SER A 623 16.24 37.91 7.41
C SER A 623 15.10 38.80 7.84
N LYS A 624 14.20 39.15 6.95
CA LYS A 624 13.04 40.02 7.23
C LYS A 624 11.76 39.18 7.29
N ASN A 625 10.81 39.63 8.11
CA ASN A 625 9.54 38.93 8.29
C ASN A 625 8.67 39.05 7.03
N SER A 626 8.05 37.95 6.64
CA SER A 626 7.06 37.89 5.57
C SER A 626 6.07 36.75 5.80
N ALA A 627 4.93 36.80 5.12
CA ALA A 627 3.99 35.71 5.09
C ALA A 627 3.36 35.61 3.70
N GLN A 628 3.17 34.42 3.20
CA GLN A 628 2.61 34.11 1.90
C GLN A 628 1.35 33.26 2.06
N LEU A 629 0.24 33.72 1.48
CA LEU A 629 -0.99 32.95 1.33
C LEU A 629 -1.22 32.73 -0.16
N SER A 630 -1.42 31.48 -0.57
CA SER A 630 -1.73 31.12 -1.96
C SER A 630 -2.78 30.03 -2.02
N GLY A 631 -3.48 29.94 -3.16
CA GLY A 631 -4.46 28.89 -3.36
C GLY A 631 -4.93 28.81 -4.81
N ALA A 632 -5.58 27.70 -5.13
CA ALA A 632 -6.21 27.50 -6.43
C ALA A 632 -7.44 26.60 -6.31
N VAL A 633 -8.40 26.82 -7.21
CA VAL A 633 -9.58 25.98 -7.40
C VAL A 633 -9.57 25.50 -8.84
N THR A 634 -9.63 24.19 -9.03
CA THR A 634 -9.72 23.54 -10.34
C THR A 634 -11.02 22.81 -10.47
N GLY A 635 -11.81 23.15 -11.49
CA GLY A 635 -13.05 22.47 -11.84
C GLY A 635 -12.90 21.65 -13.11
N TYR A 636 -13.56 20.49 -13.16
CA TYR A 636 -13.59 19.61 -14.32
C TYR A 636 -15.02 19.36 -14.75
N PHE A 637 -15.21 19.43 -16.04
CA PHE A 637 -16.48 19.16 -16.69
C PHE A 637 -16.22 18.37 -18.00
N SER A 638 -17.05 17.40 -18.30
CA SER A 638 -16.95 16.62 -19.54
C SER A 638 -18.25 16.59 -20.31
N ALA A 639 -18.13 16.43 -21.62
CA ALA A 639 -19.22 16.27 -22.57
C ALA A 639 -18.96 15.07 -23.48
N PHE A 640 -20.00 14.59 -24.18
CA PHE A 640 -19.94 13.51 -25.16
C PHE A 640 -19.30 12.22 -24.60
N ASN A 641 -19.84 11.70 -23.47
CA ASN A 641 -19.30 10.55 -22.78
C ASN A 641 -17.79 10.64 -22.50
N GLU A 642 -17.37 11.78 -21.97
CA GLU A 642 -15.97 12.09 -21.68
C GLU A 642 -15.07 12.23 -22.94
N GLY A 643 -15.63 12.25 -24.14
CA GLY A 643 -14.88 12.53 -25.38
C GLY A 643 -14.27 13.92 -25.40
N ILE A 644 -14.87 14.88 -24.67
CA ILE A 644 -14.30 16.23 -24.46
C ILE A 644 -14.30 16.52 -22.98
N ILE A 645 -13.14 16.90 -22.43
CA ILE A 645 -12.96 17.30 -21.04
C ILE A 645 -12.52 18.76 -21.02
N PHE A 646 -13.21 19.57 -20.25
CA PHE A 646 -12.81 20.94 -19.92
C PHE A 646 -12.29 20.99 -18.49
N ALA A 647 -11.14 21.62 -18.31
CA ALA A 647 -10.57 21.91 -17.00
C ALA A 647 -10.30 23.40 -16.90
N ASN A 648 -10.73 24.00 -15.79
CA ASN A 648 -10.47 25.40 -15.50
C ASN A 648 -9.88 25.53 -14.10
N ARG A 649 -8.71 26.17 -14.01
CA ARG A 649 -8.03 26.47 -12.75
C ARG A 649 -7.91 27.97 -12.56
N ILE A 650 -8.48 28.47 -11.48
CA ILE A 650 -8.31 29.85 -11.00
C ILE A 650 -7.45 29.81 -9.76
N GLY A 651 -6.37 30.58 -9.74
CA GLY A 651 -5.49 30.64 -8.60
C GLY A 651 -4.86 32.01 -8.39
N GLY A 652 -4.23 32.14 -7.24
CA GLY A 652 -3.55 33.37 -6.89
C GLY A 652 -3.02 33.37 -5.47
N GLY A 653 -2.62 34.53 -5.00
CA GLY A 653 -2.11 34.68 -3.65
C GLY A 653 -1.64 36.09 -3.32
N THR A 654 -1.19 36.24 -2.08
CA THR A 654 -0.62 37.48 -1.57
C THR A 654 0.58 37.20 -0.67
N VAL A 655 1.57 38.08 -0.73
CA VAL A 655 2.71 38.11 0.19
C VAL A 655 2.71 39.43 0.92
N VAL A 656 2.78 39.38 2.22
CA VAL A 656 2.88 40.56 3.09
C VAL A 656 4.25 40.60 3.79
N GLY A 657 4.65 41.79 4.26
CA GLY A 657 5.96 42.02 4.87
C GLY A 657 7.07 42.26 3.85
N ASN A 658 8.28 41.80 4.15
CA ASN A 658 9.48 42.04 3.34
C ASN A 658 10.07 40.71 2.84
N PRO A 659 9.48 40.12 1.78
CA PRO A 659 9.92 38.83 1.24
C PRO A 659 11.30 38.95 0.61
N THR A 660 12.15 37.92 0.75
CA THR A 660 13.35 37.74 -0.04
C THR A 660 12.98 37.46 -1.52
N PHE A 661 13.95 37.61 -2.42
CA PHE A 661 13.68 37.51 -3.87
C PHE A 661 12.97 36.19 -4.25
N TYR A 662 13.25 35.07 -3.59
CA TYR A 662 12.64 33.75 -3.87
C TYR A 662 11.34 33.48 -3.09
N GLN A 663 10.92 34.38 -2.20
CA GLN A 663 9.67 34.29 -1.41
C GLN A 663 8.52 35.07 -2.04
N TYR A 664 8.72 35.74 -3.18
CA TYR A 664 7.63 36.35 -3.94
C TYR A 664 6.71 35.31 -4.55
N LEU A 665 5.53 35.73 -4.98
CA LEU A 665 4.68 34.93 -5.85
C LEU A 665 5.18 35.04 -7.28
N PHE A 666 5.31 33.91 -7.96
CA PHE A 666 5.86 33.84 -9.31
C PHE A 666 4.82 33.42 -10.33
N LEU A 667 4.74 34.17 -11.41
CA LEU A 667 3.94 33.86 -12.59
C LEU A 667 4.86 33.50 -13.76
N GLY A 668 4.60 32.37 -14.43
CA GLY A 668 5.37 31.93 -15.59
C GLY A 668 5.72 30.42 -15.52
N GLY A 669 5.94 29.85 -16.69
CA GLY A 669 6.30 28.46 -16.85
C GLY A 669 5.12 27.50 -16.80
N HIS A 670 5.43 26.22 -16.65
CA HIS A 670 4.44 25.15 -16.63
C HIS A 670 3.42 25.31 -15.51
N GLU A 671 3.80 25.90 -14.38
CA GLU A 671 2.98 25.94 -13.17
C GLU A 671 1.69 26.77 -13.31
N ASN A 672 1.73 27.96 -13.92
CA ASN A 672 0.60 28.87 -13.92
C ASN A 672 0.48 29.80 -15.14
N LEU A 673 1.51 29.94 -15.97
CA LEU A 673 1.45 30.75 -17.22
C LEU A 673 2.38 30.16 -18.28
N ARG A 674 1.89 29.22 -19.08
CA ARG A 674 2.64 28.63 -20.21
C ARG A 674 2.90 29.66 -21.31
N GLY A 675 3.95 29.49 -22.07
CA GLY A 675 4.41 30.47 -23.07
C GLY A 675 5.42 31.48 -22.52
N PHE A 676 5.76 31.39 -21.24
CA PHE A 676 6.80 32.17 -20.60
C PHE A 676 7.79 31.26 -19.88
N ARG A 677 8.97 31.77 -19.55
CA ARG A 677 9.94 31.05 -18.73
C ARG A 677 9.41 30.84 -17.32
N GLN A 678 9.93 29.84 -16.66
CA GLN A 678 9.62 29.57 -15.26
C GLN A 678 10.07 30.75 -14.38
N TYR A 679 9.22 31.17 -13.43
CA TYR A 679 9.46 32.30 -12.53
C TYR A 679 9.63 33.65 -13.26
N ARG A 680 8.91 33.87 -14.37
CA ARG A 680 9.12 35.03 -15.25
C ARG A 680 8.75 36.37 -14.63
N PHE A 681 7.67 36.42 -13.85
CA PHE A 681 7.20 37.61 -13.19
C PHE A 681 7.08 37.39 -11.71
N ALA A 682 7.68 38.25 -10.88
CA ALA A 682 7.62 38.18 -9.42
C ALA A 682 6.77 39.33 -8.87
N GLY A 683 5.86 39.02 -7.96
CA GLY A 683 5.01 40.02 -7.33
C GLY A 683 4.60 39.70 -5.90
N GLN A 684 4.10 40.70 -5.20
CA GLN A 684 3.53 40.54 -3.87
C GLN A 684 2.11 39.96 -3.93
N GLN A 685 1.40 40.19 -5.05
CA GLN A 685 0.10 39.60 -5.31
C GLN A 685 0.11 38.96 -6.70
N MET A 686 -0.70 37.95 -6.89
CA MET A 686 -0.80 37.21 -8.14
C MET A 686 -2.22 36.71 -8.34
N VAL A 687 -2.67 36.76 -9.59
CA VAL A 687 -3.87 36.04 -10.04
C VAL A 687 -3.58 35.41 -11.40
N TYR A 688 -4.13 34.23 -11.62
CA TYR A 688 -4.07 33.54 -12.90
C TYR A 688 -5.32 32.69 -13.14
N ASN A 689 -5.62 32.48 -14.42
CA ASN A 689 -6.60 31.52 -14.87
C ASN A 689 -6.00 30.65 -15.97
N ASN A 690 -6.23 29.36 -15.88
CA ASN A 690 -5.78 28.36 -16.85
C ASN A 690 -7.00 27.57 -17.34
N ILE A 691 -7.20 27.54 -18.63
CA ILE A 691 -8.26 26.80 -19.30
C ILE A 691 -7.62 25.74 -20.17
N GLU A 692 -8.11 24.53 -20.07
CA GLU A 692 -7.74 23.40 -20.94
C GLU A 692 -8.98 22.74 -21.51
N ALA A 693 -8.92 22.41 -22.79
CA ALA A 693 -9.86 21.51 -23.44
C ALA A 693 -9.08 20.30 -23.96
N ARG A 694 -9.51 19.10 -23.57
CA ARG A 694 -8.91 17.83 -23.97
C ARG A 694 -9.92 17.07 -24.79
N VAL A 695 -9.56 16.65 -26.00
CA VAL A 695 -10.42 15.95 -26.93
C VAL A 695 -9.82 14.58 -27.18
N LYS A 696 -10.51 13.55 -26.73
CA LYS A 696 -10.17 12.16 -27.03
C LYS A 696 -10.46 11.91 -28.50
N VAL A 697 -9.48 11.37 -29.22
CA VAL A 697 -9.58 11.05 -30.63
C VAL A 697 -9.77 9.54 -30.85
N HIS A 698 -8.91 8.75 -30.21
CA HIS A 698 -8.87 7.32 -30.48
C HIS A 698 -8.22 6.55 -29.33
N ASP A 699 -8.74 5.33 -29.10
CA ASP A 699 -8.07 4.33 -28.27
C ASP A 699 -7.08 3.55 -29.13
N VAL A 700 -5.80 3.75 -28.86
CA VAL A 700 -4.71 3.12 -29.60
C VAL A 700 -4.50 1.70 -29.08
N LYS A 701 -4.84 0.72 -29.89
CA LYS A 701 -4.57 -0.69 -29.67
C LYS A 701 -3.15 -1.02 -30.16
N SER A 702 -2.14 -0.59 -29.42
CA SER A 702 -0.73 -0.87 -29.73
C SER A 702 -0.21 -2.01 -28.86
N TYR A 703 0.57 -2.90 -29.46
CA TYR A 703 1.21 -4.02 -28.76
C TYR A 703 2.08 -3.55 -27.59
N VAL A 704 2.92 -2.53 -27.78
CA VAL A 704 3.90 -2.06 -26.76
C VAL A 704 3.31 -1.00 -25.84
N LEU A 705 2.54 -0.06 -26.40
CA LEU A 705 2.02 1.11 -25.67
C LEU A 705 0.53 1.30 -25.99
N PRO A 706 -0.36 0.44 -25.48
CA PRO A 706 -1.80 0.70 -25.62
C PRO A 706 -2.19 1.93 -24.80
N GLY A 707 -3.17 2.71 -25.29
CA GLY A 707 -3.58 3.89 -24.55
C GLY A 707 -4.57 4.78 -25.28
N GLU A 708 -4.91 5.89 -24.64
CA GLU A 708 -5.79 6.91 -25.18
C GLU A 708 -4.96 8.04 -25.83
N PHE A 709 -5.23 8.32 -27.11
CA PHE A 709 -4.65 9.44 -27.84
C PHE A 709 -5.66 10.58 -27.99
N GLY A 710 -5.20 11.79 -27.79
CA GLY A 710 -6.03 12.97 -28.00
C GLY A 710 -5.26 14.26 -28.23
N PHE A 711 -6.03 15.28 -28.54
CA PHE A 711 -5.55 16.64 -28.65
C PHE A 711 -5.92 17.46 -27.43
N MET A 712 -5.10 18.45 -27.12
CA MET A 712 -5.41 19.42 -26.08
C MET A 712 -5.15 20.84 -26.57
N GLY A 713 -6.08 21.74 -26.22
CA GLY A 713 -5.93 23.17 -26.39
C GLY A 713 -5.87 23.86 -25.04
N MET A 714 -5.16 25.00 -24.95
CA MET A 714 -5.01 25.70 -23.70
C MET A 714 -4.89 27.20 -23.85
N TYR A 715 -5.41 27.90 -22.86
CA TYR A 715 -5.29 29.34 -22.72
C TYR A 715 -4.98 29.67 -21.27
N ASP A 716 -3.86 30.37 -21.06
CA ASP A 716 -3.41 30.81 -19.75
C ASP A 716 -3.37 32.35 -19.75
N ILE A 717 -3.88 32.95 -18.67
CA ILE A 717 -3.82 34.38 -18.43
C ILE A 717 -3.48 34.67 -16.99
N GLY A 718 -2.64 35.67 -16.73
CA GLY A 718 -2.31 36.01 -15.35
C GLY A 718 -1.57 37.35 -15.26
N LYS A 719 -1.47 37.79 -14.00
CA LYS A 719 -0.88 39.09 -13.66
C LYS A 719 -0.29 39.03 -12.26
N VAL A 720 0.77 39.74 -12.03
CA VAL A 720 1.31 40.01 -10.69
C VAL A 720 1.21 41.52 -10.37
N TRP A 721 1.17 41.83 -9.08
CA TRP A 721 1.27 43.21 -8.59
C TRP A 721 2.46 43.32 -7.65
N ALA A 722 3.17 44.43 -7.78
CA ALA A 722 4.23 44.80 -6.88
C ALA A 722 4.10 46.28 -6.50
N LYS A 723 4.34 46.60 -5.24
CA LYS A 723 4.24 47.99 -4.75
C LYS A 723 5.22 48.92 -5.50
N GLY A 724 4.71 50.04 -6.01
CA GLY A 724 5.51 51.03 -6.72
C GLY A 724 5.70 50.75 -8.23
N TYR A 725 5.04 49.75 -8.79
CA TYR A 725 5.11 49.39 -10.21
C TYR A 725 3.74 49.49 -10.88
N ASN A 726 3.74 49.98 -12.12
CA ASN A 726 2.53 49.97 -12.95
C ASN A 726 2.24 48.53 -13.39
N ASN A 727 1.00 48.07 -13.16
CA ASN A 727 0.62 46.67 -13.30
C ASN A 727 -0.58 46.50 -14.26
N ASP A 728 -0.71 47.28 -15.30
CA ASP A 728 -1.96 47.38 -16.10
C ASP A 728 -2.19 46.20 -17.05
N LYS A 729 -1.19 45.39 -17.35
CA LYS A 729 -1.27 44.37 -18.39
C LYS A 729 -1.41 42.96 -17.81
N PHE A 730 -2.34 42.19 -18.37
CA PHE A 730 -2.35 40.73 -18.23
C PHE A 730 -1.41 40.11 -19.24
N HIS A 731 -0.67 39.08 -18.78
CA HIS A 731 0.14 38.25 -19.65
C HIS A 731 -0.67 37.04 -20.08
N GLN A 732 -0.55 36.65 -21.35
CA GLN A 732 -1.35 35.59 -21.97
C GLN A 732 -0.44 34.60 -22.69
N GLY A 733 -0.80 33.33 -22.59
CA GLY A 733 -0.20 32.26 -23.34
C GLY A 733 -1.31 31.36 -23.94
N VAL A 734 -1.18 31.06 -25.22
CA VAL A 734 -2.10 30.18 -25.94
C VAL A 734 -1.31 29.05 -26.56
N GLY A 735 -1.89 27.89 -26.60
CA GLY A 735 -1.21 26.73 -27.15
C GLY A 735 -2.07 25.53 -27.35
N GLY A 736 -1.45 24.50 -27.86
CA GLY A 736 -2.09 23.20 -28.05
C GLY A 736 -1.03 22.13 -28.29
N GLY A 737 -1.49 20.93 -28.35
CA GLY A 737 -0.63 19.77 -28.57
C GLY A 737 -1.38 18.46 -28.50
N ILE A 738 -0.64 17.43 -28.27
CA ILE A 738 -1.13 16.07 -28.16
C ILE A 738 -0.95 15.56 -26.75
N TYR A 739 -1.83 14.68 -26.34
CA TYR A 739 -1.63 13.86 -25.17
C TYR A 739 -1.78 12.38 -25.51
N TYR A 740 -1.12 11.55 -24.72
CA TYR A 740 -1.20 10.10 -24.81
C TYR A 740 -1.21 9.50 -23.40
N ILE A 741 -2.27 8.77 -23.04
CA ILE A 741 -2.37 8.16 -21.73
C ILE A 741 -2.10 6.67 -21.88
N VAL A 742 -0.89 6.24 -21.53
CA VAL A 742 -0.47 4.84 -21.63
C VAL A 742 -1.20 4.02 -20.58
N ALA A 743 -1.92 2.97 -21.01
CA ALA A 743 -2.56 1.97 -20.14
C ALA A 743 -3.40 2.57 -18.99
N ASN A 744 -4.05 3.71 -19.19
CA ASN A 744 -4.78 4.48 -18.17
C ASN A 744 -3.97 4.83 -16.91
N ALA A 745 -2.64 4.74 -16.97
CA ALA A 745 -1.74 4.92 -15.84
C ALA A 745 -0.76 6.08 -15.99
N LEU A 746 -0.21 6.30 -17.19
CA LEU A 746 0.84 7.28 -17.43
C LEU A 746 0.44 8.28 -18.53
N PRO A 747 -0.04 9.48 -18.18
CA PRO A 747 -0.29 10.53 -19.17
C PRO A 747 1.00 11.19 -19.62
N LEU A 748 1.18 11.29 -20.92
CA LEU A 748 2.28 11.96 -21.60
C LEU A 748 1.72 13.13 -22.41
N HIS A 749 2.32 14.30 -22.32
CA HIS A 749 1.90 15.46 -23.11
C HIS A 749 3.07 16.06 -23.86
N LEU A 750 2.81 16.45 -25.08
CA LEU A 750 3.69 17.29 -25.87
C LEU A 750 2.87 18.49 -26.36
N VAL A 751 3.17 19.65 -25.83
CA VAL A 751 2.43 20.88 -26.14
C VAL A 751 3.37 21.99 -26.53
N MET A 752 2.92 22.84 -27.44
CA MET A 752 3.59 24.03 -27.86
C MET A 752 2.74 25.24 -27.50
N THR A 753 3.32 26.21 -26.81
CA THR A 753 2.61 27.43 -26.41
C THR A 753 3.30 28.66 -26.90
N LYS A 754 2.52 29.67 -27.26
CA LYS A 754 2.97 30.97 -27.77
C LYS A 754 2.58 32.08 -26.80
N SER A 755 3.49 32.99 -26.59
CA SER A 755 3.27 34.26 -25.90
C SER A 755 3.98 35.40 -26.68
N LYS A 756 3.96 36.61 -26.10
CA LYS A 756 4.76 37.71 -26.62
C LYS A 756 6.29 37.48 -26.59
N GLU A 757 6.76 36.52 -25.78
CA GLU A 757 8.19 36.19 -25.67
C GLU A 757 8.60 35.01 -26.58
N GLY A 758 7.69 34.50 -27.41
CA GLY A 758 7.99 33.47 -28.39
C GLY A 758 7.27 32.17 -28.17
N TRP A 759 7.79 31.11 -28.76
CA TRP A 759 7.28 29.76 -28.66
C TRP A 759 8.02 28.94 -27.61
N TYR A 760 7.26 28.18 -26.79
CA TYR A 760 7.82 27.34 -25.76
C TYR A 760 7.22 25.93 -25.84
N PRO A 761 8.07 24.89 -26.07
CA PRO A 761 7.66 23.50 -25.97
C PRO A 761 7.64 23.04 -24.51
N TYR A 762 6.66 22.22 -24.19
CA TYR A 762 6.58 21.51 -22.91
C TYR A 762 6.34 20.03 -23.17
N PHE A 763 7.12 19.20 -22.50
CA PHE A 763 6.90 17.79 -22.35
C PHE A 763 6.71 17.48 -20.87
N SER A 764 5.67 16.76 -20.52
CA SER A 764 5.43 16.35 -19.13
C SER A 764 4.76 14.98 -19.03
N THR A 765 4.99 14.35 -17.89
CA THR A 765 4.30 13.14 -17.46
C THR A 765 3.29 13.55 -16.37
N GLY A 766 2.02 13.42 -16.64
CA GLY A 766 0.95 13.87 -15.77
C GLY A 766 0.23 15.13 -16.28
N PHE A 767 -1.09 15.19 -16.13
CA PHE A 767 -1.83 16.42 -16.36
C PHE A 767 -1.47 17.45 -15.30
N ARG A 768 -1.41 18.70 -15.68
CA ARG A 768 -0.96 19.78 -14.82
C ARG A 768 -1.87 19.96 -13.59
N PHE A 769 -3.16 19.69 -13.74
CA PHE A 769 -4.17 19.78 -12.71
C PHE A 769 -5.34 18.84 -13.00
#